data_e05b413a93260319e072db0c0c07a45a
#
_entry.id   e05b413a93260319e072db0c0c07a45a
#
_cell.length_a   1.000
_cell.length_b   1.000
_cell.length_c   1.000
_cell.angle_alpha   90.00
_cell.angle_beta   90.00
_cell.angle_gamma   90.00
#
_symmetry.space_group_name_H-M   'P 1'
#
loop_
_entity.id
_entity.type
_entity.pdbx_description
1 polymer ?
#
loop_
_entity_poly.entity_id
_entity_poly.type
_entity_poly.pdbx_seq_one_letter_code
_entity_poly.pdbx_strand_id
1 'polypeptide(L)'
;MVRGKRLIILDHADVLSHDQETHPYIVILTGNVRLRHGSWIMTCDSANLNETTNSFDAFGHVQILEGDSISITAGDMLYDGMTAMAELHDNVILTKNVTTLFTERLFYDRNQKVGYYDNFGTLADSVNTLTSIYGEYNTSSDEALFQNDVHLENDRFTLDTDILHYNTKTSICRIVSPTLIETKDSVTIETDRGFYNTDTEQSILLDRSLVTHPDGTMTGDSILYDKKRQICQAFYDVVIDNQEDKVTYFGDYGYLDEANGYTYATGRAYVMDYSEEDTLYMSAQIMEGIKRNLPPAPGTTDSLEVKYTKGYHDVRLYRKDIQAIGDSIHYFSVDSLIKLFGSPILWNDSTQLKGDTIYAHLANDTIDHAFAWQNASTVRWIDSVKQDRVKADTIQAYFREGTLDHAFYRSNVESRYYLQQEKAKHYYALAQVRNPQMDVYIADDKLDHILWHGKAEGTIHPIQDLTDELRQMSGAEWHGDKRPLTPEDVIPDRTAQLESTDSLATLQGQNSKMNQGFNGLAAWQAFYKEYQQAIEKPKPAEAKPAAASDTTAVAETPLSIYIRRPLESDSSSVQSPADSLQSYIHLLPLYSWDSYIDHDNRAASTTSPSIGTPRRSSSSDASSRSDESSKLPKTPTQQEVATTPTKPTTSK
;
A
#
# COMPACT_ATOMS: atom_id res chain seq x y z
N MET A 1 22.69 26.59 50.29
CA MET A 1 23.20 25.36 50.89
C MET A 1 24.07 24.66 49.84
N VAL A 2 25.39 24.64 50.07
CA VAL A 2 26.33 23.90 49.21
C VAL A 2 26.05 22.41 49.46
N ARG A 3 25.52 21.69 48.46
CA ARG A 3 25.39 20.24 48.49
C ARG A 3 26.83 19.69 48.69
N GLY A 4 27.08 19.06 49.83
CA GLY A 4 28.39 18.46 50.15
C GLY A 4 28.79 17.55 49.02
N LYS A 5 29.94 17.81 48.38
CA LYS A 5 30.55 16.94 47.39
C LYS A 5 30.77 15.60 48.06
N ARG A 6 30.21 14.53 47.49
CA ARG A 6 30.50 13.17 47.95
C ARG A 6 31.96 12.89 47.60
N LEU A 7 32.78 12.54 48.58
CA LEU A 7 34.18 12.18 48.41
C LEU A 7 34.27 10.76 47.85
N ILE A 8 35.33 10.51 47.11
CA ILE A 8 35.76 9.14 46.78
C ILE A 8 36.29 8.50 48.07
N ILE A 9 35.80 7.32 48.37
CA ILE A 9 36.16 6.56 49.59
C ILE A 9 36.97 5.34 49.17
N LEU A 10 38.15 5.16 49.75
CA LEU A 10 38.91 3.93 49.62
C LEU A 10 38.32 2.89 50.60
N ASP A 11 37.77 1.81 50.04
CA ASP A 11 37.24 0.69 50.84
C ASP A 11 38.34 -0.36 51.07
N HIS A 12 39.25 -0.61 50.08
CA HIS A 12 40.32 -1.60 50.15
C HIS A 12 41.46 -1.32 49.17
N ALA A 13 42.67 -1.63 49.56
CA ALA A 13 43.87 -1.85 48.72
C ALA A 13 44.85 -2.70 49.50
N ASP A 14 45.62 -3.59 48.84
CA ASP A 14 46.63 -4.41 49.52
C ASP A 14 47.81 -3.56 49.96
N VAL A 15 48.20 -2.57 49.15
CA VAL A 15 49.30 -1.64 49.43
C VAL A 15 48.87 -0.22 49.13
N LEU A 16 49.16 0.71 50.01
CA LEU A 16 49.07 2.13 49.87
C LEU A 16 50.45 2.76 49.95
N SER A 17 50.85 3.51 48.92
CA SER A 17 52.12 4.25 48.99
C SER A 17 51.86 5.72 48.67
N HIS A 18 52.60 6.60 49.31
CA HIS A 18 52.52 8.02 49.17
C HIS A 18 53.90 8.63 49.14
N ASP A 19 54.31 9.22 48.05
CA ASP A 19 55.54 9.95 47.87
C ASP A 19 55.32 11.46 48.05
N GLN A 20 55.61 11.95 49.23
CA GLN A 20 55.43 13.36 49.60
C GLN A 20 56.43 14.30 48.94
N GLU A 21 57.57 13.80 48.45
CA GLU A 21 58.63 14.63 47.86
C GLU A 21 58.34 14.91 46.38
N THR A 22 57.95 13.91 45.60
CA THR A 22 57.72 14.03 44.17
C THR A 22 56.28 14.24 43.78
N HIS A 23 55.33 13.61 44.50
CA HIS A 23 53.91 13.67 44.21
C HIS A 23 53.05 13.86 45.48
N PRO A 24 53.09 15.06 46.12
CA PRO A 24 52.51 15.30 47.44
C PRO A 24 50.98 15.15 47.54
N TYR A 25 50.28 15.02 46.42
CA TYR A 25 48.80 14.94 46.37
C TYR A 25 48.28 13.64 45.77
N ILE A 26 49.18 12.69 45.41
CA ILE A 26 48.81 11.44 44.77
C ILE A 26 49.10 10.29 45.72
N VAL A 27 48.06 9.49 45.96
CA VAL A 27 48.17 8.21 46.71
C VAL A 27 48.10 7.08 45.68
N ILE A 28 49.15 6.24 45.65
CA ILE A 28 49.23 5.08 44.78
C ILE A 28 48.68 3.87 45.56
N LEU A 29 47.65 3.26 44.96
CA LEU A 29 46.97 2.06 45.51
C LEU A 29 47.33 0.86 44.62
N THR A 30 47.68 -0.26 45.20
CA THR A 30 48.06 -1.46 44.46
C THR A 30 47.47 -2.71 45.11
N GLY A 31 46.91 -3.59 44.28
CA GLY A 31 46.37 -4.90 44.65
C GLY A 31 44.93 -4.81 45.19
N ASN A 32 44.00 -5.47 44.51
CA ASN A 32 42.59 -5.58 44.90
C ASN A 32 41.96 -4.24 45.31
N VAL A 33 42.26 -3.19 44.54
CA VAL A 33 41.79 -1.84 44.86
C VAL A 33 40.26 -1.77 44.73
N ARG A 34 39.63 -1.23 45.77
CA ARG A 34 38.18 -0.98 45.80
C ARG A 34 37.91 0.44 46.27
N LEU A 35 37.31 1.21 45.36
CA LEU A 35 36.89 2.59 45.61
C LEU A 35 35.38 2.70 45.54
N ARG A 36 34.83 3.65 46.27
CA ARG A 36 33.39 3.93 46.25
C ARG A 36 33.13 5.44 46.13
N HIS A 37 32.21 5.79 45.23
CA HIS A 37 31.70 7.14 45.11
C HIS A 37 30.17 7.14 45.05
N GLY A 38 29.50 7.40 46.16
CA GLY A 38 28.05 7.30 46.29
C GLY A 38 27.54 5.87 46.11
N SER A 39 26.75 5.63 45.06
CA SER A 39 26.22 4.31 44.68
C SER A 39 27.20 3.48 43.83
N TRP A 40 28.26 4.09 43.32
CA TRP A 40 29.27 3.40 42.51
C TRP A 40 30.24 2.63 43.36
N ILE A 41 30.49 1.41 43.00
CA ILE A 41 31.56 0.58 43.49
C ILE A 41 32.47 0.31 42.30
N MET A 42 33.76 0.61 42.45
CA MET A 42 34.76 0.37 41.46
C MET A 42 35.85 -0.52 41.99
N THR A 43 36.32 -1.46 41.18
CA THR A 43 37.47 -2.32 41.47
C THR A 43 38.48 -2.28 40.34
N CYS A 44 39.77 -2.39 40.63
CA CYS A 44 40.86 -2.44 39.66
C CYS A 44 42.12 -3.08 40.31
N ASP A 45 43.15 -3.31 39.47
CA ASP A 45 44.42 -3.86 39.98
C ASP A 45 45.26 -2.78 40.67
N SER A 46 45.26 -1.55 40.16
CA SER A 46 45.96 -0.42 40.78
C SER A 46 45.26 0.89 40.46
N ALA A 47 45.47 1.91 41.29
CA ALA A 47 44.94 3.25 41.05
C ALA A 47 45.82 4.35 41.61
N ASN A 48 45.82 5.52 40.93
CA ASN A 48 46.43 6.75 41.41
C ASN A 48 45.33 7.68 41.89
N LEU A 49 45.13 7.84 43.17
CA LEU A 49 44.12 8.69 43.79
C LEU A 49 44.67 10.08 44.06
N ASN A 50 44.04 11.13 43.50
CA ASN A 50 44.36 12.52 43.79
C ASN A 50 43.31 13.09 44.75
N GLU A 51 43.66 13.26 46.00
CA GLU A 51 42.75 13.75 47.03
C GLU A 51 42.37 15.23 46.85
N THR A 52 43.23 16.05 46.21
CA THR A 52 43.00 17.47 46.02
C THR A 52 41.92 17.73 44.96
N THR A 53 41.99 17.01 43.85
CA THR A 53 41.05 17.10 42.74
C THR A 53 39.86 16.18 42.90
N ASN A 54 39.89 15.26 43.90
CA ASN A 54 38.89 14.20 44.07
C ASN A 54 38.73 13.37 42.79
N SER A 55 39.89 13.01 42.18
CA SER A 55 39.96 12.23 40.94
C SER A 55 40.88 11.04 41.10
N PHE A 56 40.78 10.07 40.23
CA PHE A 56 41.70 8.93 40.19
C PHE A 56 41.85 8.34 38.80
N ASP A 57 43.01 7.75 38.57
CA ASP A 57 43.30 6.94 37.39
C ASP A 57 43.37 5.48 37.86
N ALA A 58 42.60 4.60 37.25
CA ALA A 58 42.53 3.16 37.56
C ALA A 58 43.10 2.34 36.41
N PHE A 59 43.85 1.29 36.77
CA PHE A 59 44.56 0.46 35.80
C PHE A 59 44.32 -1.02 36.09
N GLY A 60 44.12 -1.79 35.05
CA GLY A 60 43.97 -3.23 35.07
C GLY A 60 42.63 -3.72 35.62
N HIS A 61 41.92 -4.49 34.83
CA HIS A 61 40.63 -5.14 35.18
C HIS A 61 39.64 -4.20 35.87
N VAL A 62 39.52 -2.98 35.32
CA VAL A 62 38.59 -1.99 35.86
C VAL A 62 37.16 -2.51 35.74
N GLN A 63 36.42 -2.49 36.83
CA GLN A 63 35.00 -2.80 36.88
C GLN A 63 34.25 -1.77 37.73
N ILE A 64 33.18 -1.23 37.18
CA ILE A 64 32.25 -0.32 37.85
C ILE A 64 30.91 -1.03 37.99
N LEU A 65 30.31 -0.96 39.17
CA LEU A 65 28.98 -1.45 39.47
C LEU A 65 28.09 -0.31 39.98
N GLU A 66 26.89 -0.11 39.38
CA GLU A 66 25.87 0.78 39.91
C GLU A 66 24.56 0.00 40.14
N GLY A 67 24.29 -0.28 41.43
CA GLY A 67 23.20 -1.17 41.81
C GLY A 67 23.41 -2.60 41.25
N ASP A 68 22.28 -3.26 40.93
CA ASP A 68 22.30 -4.65 40.45
C ASP A 68 22.17 -4.75 38.92
N SER A 69 21.99 -3.60 38.22
CA SER A 69 21.61 -3.59 36.82
C SER A 69 22.63 -2.99 35.85
N ILE A 70 23.60 -2.22 36.34
CA ILE A 70 24.62 -1.58 35.49
C ILE A 70 26.00 -2.07 35.88
N SER A 71 26.72 -2.57 34.88
CA SER A 71 28.13 -2.94 34.99
C SER A 71 28.91 -2.33 33.85
N ILE A 72 30.09 -1.74 34.13
CA ILE A 72 31.02 -1.28 33.10
C ILE A 72 32.38 -1.95 33.38
N THR A 73 33.01 -2.53 32.38
CA THR A 73 34.33 -3.09 32.43
C THR A 73 35.26 -2.44 31.41
N ALA A 74 36.54 -2.27 31.74
CA ALA A 74 37.53 -1.65 30.87
C ALA A 74 38.95 -2.10 31.25
N GLY A 75 39.94 -1.81 30.42
CA GLY A 75 41.35 -1.98 30.72
C GLY A 75 41.87 -0.94 31.72
N ASP A 76 41.55 0.35 31.44
CA ASP A 76 41.89 1.47 32.32
C ASP A 76 40.77 2.52 32.31
N MET A 77 40.84 3.47 33.25
CA MET A 77 39.84 4.51 33.42
C MET A 77 40.44 5.76 34.06
N LEU A 78 40.08 6.92 33.55
CA LEU A 78 40.26 8.21 34.17
C LEU A 78 38.93 8.69 34.75
N TYR A 79 38.90 9.05 36.03
CA TYR A 79 37.67 9.53 36.66
C TYR A 79 37.88 10.88 37.37
N ASP A 80 37.05 11.85 36.99
CA ASP A 80 36.96 13.15 37.65
C ASP A 80 35.73 13.20 38.58
N GLY A 81 35.98 13.10 39.87
CA GLY A 81 34.91 13.15 40.88
C GLY A 81 34.29 14.54 41.08
N MET A 82 34.85 15.62 40.49
CA MET A 82 34.30 16.97 40.53
C MET A 82 33.18 17.14 39.48
N THR A 83 33.40 16.62 38.29
CA THR A 83 32.45 16.62 37.17
C THR A 83 31.60 15.35 37.18
N ALA A 84 32.09 14.29 37.79
CA ALA A 84 31.53 12.94 37.78
C ALA A 84 31.55 12.28 36.38
N MET A 85 32.59 12.63 35.58
CA MET A 85 32.89 12.03 34.29
C MET A 85 33.90 10.91 34.43
N ALA A 86 33.65 9.81 33.76
CA ALA A 86 34.60 8.73 33.55
C ALA A 86 34.97 8.64 32.08
N GLU A 87 36.26 8.50 31.78
CA GLU A 87 36.78 8.12 30.48
C GLU A 87 37.40 6.74 30.61
N LEU A 88 36.89 5.76 29.86
CA LEU A 88 37.27 4.36 29.93
C LEU A 88 37.88 3.94 28.59
N HIS A 89 38.93 3.09 28.67
CA HIS A 89 39.63 2.62 27.49
C HIS A 89 39.86 1.11 27.55
N ASP A 90 40.19 0.56 26.38
CA ASP A 90 40.57 -0.84 26.15
C ASP A 90 39.43 -1.82 26.40
N ASN A 91 38.73 -2.21 25.30
CA ASN A 91 37.65 -3.18 25.29
C ASN A 91 36.57 -2.86 26.33
N VAL A 92 36.03 -1.66 26.24
CA VAL A 92 35.00 -1.20 27.19
C VAL A 92 33.67 -1.90 26.90
N ILE A 93 33.08 -2.44 27.96
CA ILE A 93 31.78 -3.11 27.92
C ILE A 93 30.87 -2.47 28.97
N LEU A 94 29.81 -1.78 28.53
CA LEU A 94 28.76 -1.30 29.41
C LEU A 94 27.53 -2.20 29.24
N THR A 95 27.13 -2.85 30.31
CA THR A 95 25.95 -3.72 30.34
C THR A 95 24.88 -3.14 31.24
N LYS A 96 23.64 -3.09 30.70
CA LYS A 96 22.44 -2.81 31.48
C LYS A 96 21.37 -3.85 31.17
N ASN A 97 21.04 -4.68 32.13
CA ASN A 97 20.14 -5.83 31.97
C ASN A 97 20.58 -6.74 30.81
N VAL A 98 19.80 -6.73 29.70
CA VAL A 98 20.09 -7.53 28.48
C VAL A 98 20.80 -6.73 27.40
N THR A 99 20.92 -5.40 27.56
CA THR A 99 21.57 -4.50 26.60
C THR A 99 23.06 -4.35 26.95
N THR A 100 23.91 -4.52 25.95
CA THR A 100 25.36 -4.41 26.08
C THR A 100 25.92 -3.49 25.00
N LEU A 101 26.71 -2.51 25.43
CA LEU A 101 27.45 -1.60 24.55
C LEU A 101 28.92 -1.96 24.58
N PHE A 102 29.54 -2.18 23.44
CA PHE A 102 30.95 -2.46 23.21
C PHE A 102 31.63 -1.31 22.48
N THR A 103 32.77 -0.84 22.95
CA THR A 103 33.60 0.17 22.26
C THR A 103 35.04 0.13 22.81
N GLU A 104 35.97 0.70 22.07
CA GLU A 104 37.37 0.84 22.57
C GLU A 104 37.51 2.01 23.53
N ARG A 105 36.66 3.05 23.44
CA ARG A 105 36.67 4.19 24.34
C ARG A 105 35.24 4.64 24.66
N LEU A 106 34.95 4.79 25.94
CA LEU A 106 33.66 5.23 26.45
C LEU A 106 33.81 6.42 27.39
N PHE A 107 33.07 7.46 27.15
CA PHE A 107 32.84 8.53 28.12
C PHE A 107 31.54 8.26 28.87
N TYR A 108 31.52 8.35 30.18
CA TYR A 108 30.30 8.14 30.96
C TYR A 108 30.07 9.27 31.93
N ASP A 109 29.00 10.03 31.71
CA ASP A 109 28.49 11.05 32.64
C ASP A 109 27.59 10.37 33.68
N ARG A 110 28.09 10.22 34.88
CA ARG A 110 27.37 9.61 35.98
C ARG A 110 26.16 10.45 36.45
N ASN A 111 26.19 11.79 36.31
CA ASN A 111 25.12 12.66 36.74
C ASN A 111 23.92 12.56 35.80
N GLN A 112 24.18 12.47 34.50
CA GLN A 112 23.17 12.32 33.46
C GLN A 112 22.82 10.84 33.16
N LYS A 113 23.72 9.93 33.60
CA LYS A 113 23.65 8.49 33.31
C LYS A 113 23.71 8.17 31.82
N VAL A 114 24.56 8.91 31.10
CA VAL A 114 24.77 8.79 29.66
C VAL A 114 26.20 8.28 29.41
N GLY A 115 26.30 7.18 28.69
CA GLY A 115 27.53 6.74 28.06
C GLY A 115 27.57 7.12 26.62
N TYR A 116 28.69 7.65 26.09
CA TYR A 116 28.87 7.92 24.69
C TYR A 116 30.24 7.53 24.18
N TYR A 117 30.31 7.20 22.89
CA TYR A 117 31.57 6.90 22.19
C TYR A 117 31.60 7.71 20.87
N ASP A 118 32.81 7.96 20.36
CA ASP A 118 33.07 8.76 19.19
C ASP A 118 34.00 8.07 18.15
N ASN A 119 34.27 6.80 18.36
CA ASN A 119 35.21 6.04 17.54
C ASN A 119 34.75 4.57 17.41
N PHE A 120 33.59 4.38 16.81
CA PHE A 120 32.95 3.11 16.60
C PHE A 120 32.51 2.37 17.87
N GLY A 121 31.31 1.85 17.84
CA GLY A 121 30.76 1.03 18.91
C GLY A 121 29.66 0.11 18.40
N THR A 122 29.36 -0.89 19.20
CA THR A 122 28.30 -1.86 18.95
C THR A 122 27.38 -1.93 20.14
N LEU A 123 26.09 -1.69 19.94
CA LEU A 123 25.06 -1.95 20.94
C LEU A 123 24.32 -3.22 20.56
N ALA A 124 24.28 -4.20 21.45
CA ALA A 124 23.53 -5.43 21.28
C ALA A 124 22.46 -5.55 22.37
N ASP A 125 21.26 -5.91 22.00
CA ASP A 125 20.20 -6.33 22.92
C ASP A 125 19.86 -7.82 22.71
N SER A 126 18.67 -8.28 23.15
CA SER A 126 18.28 -9.69 23.02
C SER A 126 18.05 -10.15 21.58
N VAL A 127 17.85 -9.24 20.63
CA VAL A 127 17.43 -9.53 19.25
C VAL A 127 18.28 -8.80 18.23
N ASN A 128 18.64 -7.53 18.51
CA ASN A 128 19.24 -6.62 17.57
C ASN A 128 20.72 -6.40 17.85
N THR A 129 21.51 -6.24 16.81
CA THR A 129 22.88 -5.73 16.86
C THR A 129 22.94 -4.43 16.06
N LEU A 130 23.38 -3.35 16.70
CA LEU A 130 23.49 -2.03 16.09
C LEU A 130 24.93 -1.54 16.15
N THR A 131 25.47 -1.05 15.03
CA THR A 131 26.80 -0.46 14.92
C THR A 131 26.73 0.97 14.42
N SER A 132 27.67 1.82 14.85
CA SER A 132 27.81 3.20 14.37
C SER A 132 29.17 3.79 14.71
N ILE A 133 29.55 4.91 14.10
CA ILE A 133 30.77 5.64 14.45
C ILE A 133 30.60 6.39 15.78
N TYR A 134 29.44 7.06 15.97
CA TYR A 134 29.12 7.77 17.20
C TYR A 134 27.84 7.19 17.82
N GLY A 135 27.83 7.04 19.14
CA GLY A 135 26.63 6.63 19.84
C GLY A 135 26.56 7.15 21.27
N GLU A 136 25.34 7.44 21.70
CA GLU A 136 24.97 7.78 23.07
C GLU A 136 23.95 6.76 23.59
N TYR A 137 24.11 6.32 24.85
CA TYR A 137 23.13 5.48 25.51
C TYR A 137 22.81 6.02 26.91
N ASN A 138 21.57 6.42 27.13
CA ASN A 138 21.08 6.85 28.43
C ASN A 138 20.55 5.65 29.23
N THR A 139 21.32 5.24 30.22
CA THR A 139 20.99 4.08 31.04
C THR A 139 19.80 4.28 32.00
N SER A 140 19.25 5.50 32.12
CA SER A 140 18.05 5.75 32.93
C SER A 140 16.74 5.75 32.16
N SER A 141 16.77 6.15 30.88
CA SER A 141 15.58 6.22 30.00
C SER A 141 15.50 5.10 28.97
N ASP A 142 16.56 4.29 28.83
CA ASP A 142 16.72 3.26 27.79
C ASP A 142 16.75 3.84 26.35
N GLU A 143 17.00 5.16 26.22
CA GLU A 143 17.13 5.86 24.95
C GLU A 143 18.57 5.83 24.46
N ALA A 144 18.76 5.52 23.18
CA ALA A 144 20.03 5.60 22.50
C ALA A 144 19.92 6.47 21.25
N LEU A 145 21.00 7.19 20.94
CA LEU A 145 21.18 7.95 19.70
C LEU A 145 22.44 7.43 19.01
N PHE A 146 22.32 7.14 17.72
CA PHE A 146 23.43 6.68 16.89
C PHE A 146 23.58 7.60 15.68
N GLN A 147 24.82 7.87 15.28
CA GLN A 147 25.13 8.74 14.15
C GLN A 147 26.31 8.21 13.35
N ASN A 148 26.28 8.47 12.05
CA ASN A 148 27.26 8.12 11.06
C ASN A 148 27.43 6.60 10.88
N ASP A 149 27.14 6.13 9.68
CA ASP A 149 27.18 4.73 9.27
C ASP A 149 26.45 3.81 10.27
N VAL A 150 25.20 4.18 10.55
CA VAL A 150 24.35 3.39 11.48
C VAL A 150 23.81 2.18 10.73
N HIS A 151 24.17 1.00 11.23
CA HIS A 151 23.67 -0.28 10.73
C HIS A 151 23.06 -1.09 11.86
N LEU A 152 21.79 -1.43 11.75
CA LEU A 152 21.08 -2.32 12.67
C LEU A 152 20.71 -3.60 11.95
N GLU A 153 21.07 -4.74 12.50
CA GLU A 153 20.73 -6.04 11.95
C GLU A 153 20.14 -7.00 12.98
N ASN A 154 19.31 -7.91 12.50
CA ASN A 154 18.82 -9.07 13.21
C ASN A 154 18.50 -10.24 12.26
N ASP A 155 17.89 -11.31 12.78
CA ASP A 155 17.55 -12.49 11.98
C ASP A 155 16.51 -12.22 10.88
N ARG A 156 15.81 -11.08 10.89
CA ARG A 156 14.66 -10.80 10.03
C ARG A 156 14.90 -9.69 9.03
N PHE A 157 15.70 -8.66 9.40
CA PHE A 157 15.93 -7.49 8.55
C PHE A 157 17.26 -6.80 8.87
N THR A 158 17.68 -5.91 7.97
CA THR A 158 18.72 -4.89 8.19
C THR A 158 18.11 -3.50 8.06
N LEU A 159 18.69 -2.51 8.75
CA LEU A 159 18.32 -1.10 8.68
C LEU A 159 19.60 -0.26 8.57
N ASP A 160 19.71 0.51 7.52
CA ASP A 160 20.84 1.40 7.22
C ASP A 160 20.40 2.85 7.20
N THR A 161 21.11 3.73 7.93
CA THR A 161 20.78 5.15 8.07
C THR A 161 21.96 5.97 8.59
N ASP A 162 21.89 7.30 8.49
CA ASP A 162 22.89 8.19 9.08
C ASP A 162 22.62 8.52 10.55
N ILE A 163 21.34 8.63 10.94
CA ILE A 163 20.95 9.00 12.32
C ILE A 163 19.75 8.15 12.76
N LEU A 164 19.91 7.46 13.89
CA LEU A 164 18.88 6.63 14.47
C LEU A 164 18.72 6.91 15.97
N HIS A 165 17.48 7.17 16.40
CA HIS A 165 17.12 7.09 17.80
C HIS A 165 16.50 5.70 18.08
N TYR A 166 16.99 5.01 19.07
CA TYR A 166 16.51 3.68 19.42
C TYR A 166 16.19 3.59 20.90
N ASN A 167 15.01 3.09 21.23
CA ASN A 167 14.66 2.77 22.61
C ASN A 167 14.78 1.27 22.85
N THR A 168 15.78 0.87 23.64
CA THR A 168 16.13 -0.53 23.88
C THR A 168 15.09 -1.31 24.69
N LYS A 169 14.17 -0.60 25.37
CA LYS A 169 13.09 -1.21 26.16
C LYS A 169 11.81 -1.44 25.36
N THR A 170 11.49 -0.54 24.43
CA THR A 170 10.26 -0.60 23.63
C THR A 170 10.52 -1.16 22.23
N SER A 171 11.79 -1.38 21.88
CA SER A 171 12.25 -1.85 20.56
C SER A 171 11.82 -0.92 19.41
N ILE A 172 11.69 0.39 19.70
CA ILE A 172 11.25 1.39 18.73
C ILE A 172 12.44 2.18 18.19
N CYS A 173 12.61 2.13 16.87
CA CYS A 173 13.46 3.02 16.10
C CYS A 173 12.67 4.26 15.67
N ARG A 174 13.20 5.46 15.93
CA ARG A 174 12.74 6.71 15.36
C ARG A 174 13.71 7.14 14.27
N ILE A 175 13.20 7.19 13.05
CA ILE A 175 13.91 7.53 11.83
C ILE A 175 13.83 9.04 11.61
N VAL A 176 14.96 9.68 11.36
CA VAL A 176 15.08 11.15 11.16
C VAL A 176 15.99 11.53 10.00
N SER A 177 16.49 10.56 9.27
CA SER A 177 17.34 10.71 8.09
C SER A 177 16.98 9.62 7.07
N PRO A 178 17.41 9.72 5.79
CA PRO A 178 17.17 8.69 4.79
C PRO A 178 17.56 7.32 5.30
N THR A 179 16.64 6.40 5.25
CA THR A 179 16.76 5.06 5.83
C THR A 179 16.27 4.01 4.86
N LEU A 180 17.04 2.95 4.70
CA LEU A 180 16.69 1.74 3.98
C LEU A 180 16.51 0.62 4.99
N ILE A 181 15.36 -0.07 4.94
CA ILE A 181 15.12 -1.29 5.70
C ILE A 181 14.91 -2.41 4.69
N GLU A 182 15.72 -3.47 4.78
CA GLU A 182 15.64 -4.63 3.91
C GLU A 182 15.30 -5.88 4.71
N THR A 183 14.21 -6.53 4.37
CA THR A 183 13.80 -7.77 5.02
C THR A 183 14.29 -8.99 4.27
N LYS A 184 14.49 -10.12 4.95
CA LYS A 184 14.99 -11.35 4.33
C LYS A 184 14.05 -11.99 3.31
N ASP A 185 12.78 -11.62 3.29
CA ASP A 185 11.78 -12.02 2.30
C ASP A 185 11.59 -10.99 1.18
N SER A 186 12.63 -10.16 0.94
CA SER A 186 12.73 -9.22 -0.18
C SER A 186 11.70 -8.07 -0.15
N VAL A 187 11.21 -7.68 1.03
CA VAL A 187 10.49 -6.42 1.19
C VAL A 187 11.49 -5.34 1.56
N THR A 188 11.44 -4.20 0.86
CA THR A 188 12.26 -3.03 1.18
C THR A 188 11.37 -1.85 1.57
N ILE A 189 11.85 -1.04 2.52
CA ILE A 189 11.19 0.18 2.98
C ILE A 189 12.19 1.32 2.85
N GLU A 190 11.86 2.33 2.07
CA GLU A 190 12.63 3.56 1.93
C GLU A 190 11.84 4.70 2.55
N THR A 191 12.45 5.41 3.50
CA THR A 191 11.80 6.51 4.22
C THR A 191 12.82 7.50 4.78
N ASP A 192 12.46 8.78 4.79
CA ASP A 192 13.29 9.83 5.39
C ASP A 192 12.92 10.08 6.85
N ARG A 193 11.69 9.75 7.23
CA ARG A 193 11.18 9.98 8.57
C ARG A 193 10.10 8.98 8.95
N GLY A 194 10.15 8.49 10.17
CA GLY A 194 9.14 7.53 10.63
C GLY A 194 9.51 6.84 11.92
N PHE A 195 8.82 5.75 12.17
CA PHE A 195 9.02 4.85 13.30
C PHE A 195 8.98 3.41 12.81
N TYR A 196 9.86 2.60 13.32
CA TYR A 196 9.91 1.18 13.08
C TYR A 196 10.05 0.42 14.41
N ASN A 197 9.19 -0.53 14.66
CA ASN A 197 9.30 -1.40 15.83
C ASN A 197 9.98 -2.71 15.42
N THR A 198 11.17 -2.97 15.97
CA THR A 198 12.00 -4.12 15.60
C THR A 198 11.44 -5.47 16.08
N ASP A 199 10.55 -5.48 17.09
CA ASP A 199 9.90 -6.69 17.59
C ASP A 199 8.64 -7.05 16.81
N THR A 200 7.76 -6.06 16.61
CA THR A 200 6.46 -6.27 15.96
C THR A 200 6.55 -6.18 14.44
N GLU A 201 7.61 -5.58 13.89
CA GLU A 201 7.81 -5.27 12.48
C GLU A 201 6.70 -4.38 11.90
N GLN A 202 6.21 -3.48 12.75
CA GLN A 202 5.25 -2.45 12.38
C GLN A 202 5.97 -1.13 12.15
N SER A 203 5.53 -0.37 11.15
CA SER A 203 6.09 0.94 10.83
C SER A 203 5.02 2.01 10.63
N ILE A 204 5.39 3.23 10.95
CA ILE A 204 4.72 4.47 10.55
C ILE A 204 5.75 5.25 9.74
N LEU A 205 5.51 5.38 8.46
CA LEU A 205 6.40 6.04 7.51
C LEU A 205 5.79 7.37 7.11
N LEU A 206 6.60 8.39 7.00
CA LEU A 206 6.19 9.76 6.73
C LEU A 206 7.00 10.33 5.55
N ASP A 207 6.55 11.44 4.97
CA ASP A 207 7.30 12.19 3.95
C ASP A 207 7.54 11.40 2.65
N ARG A 208 6.45 10.88 2.05
CA ARG A 208 6.47 10.20 0.75
C ARG A 208 7.36 8.95 0.72
N SER A 209 7.11 8.05 1.61
CA SER A 209 7.83 6.79 1.72
C SER A 209 7.42 5.78 0.63
N LEU A 210 8.28 4.78 0.42
CA LEU A 210 8.09 3.69 -0.52
C LEU A 210 8.23 2.35 0.20
N VAL A 211 7.25 1.48 0.02
CA VAL A 211 7.30 0.07 0.42
C VAL A 211 7.30 -0.76 -0.86
N THR A 212 8.33 -1.57 -1.05
CA THR A 212 8.51 -2.43 -2.22
C THR A 212 8.38 -3.89 -1.81
N HIS A 213 7.50 -4.60 -2.47
CA HIS A 213 7.29 -6.05 -2.36
C HIS A 213 7.75 -6.74 -3.64
N PRO A 214 7.96 -8.06 -3.66
CA PRO A 214 8.29 -8.79 -4.87
C PRO A 214 7.30 -8.55 -6.02
N ASP A 215 6.01 -8.40 -5.71
CA ASP A 215 4.93 -8.27 -6.69
C ASP A 215 4.62 -6.83 -7.09
N GLY A 216 5.13 -5.84 -6.35
CA GLY A 216 4.83 -4.44 -6.65
C GLY A 216 5.25 -3.46 -5.57
N THR A 217 4.75 -2.23 -5.67
CA THR A 217 5.14 -1.14 -4.78
C THR A 217 3.92 -0.40 -4.23
N MET A 218 4.09 0.19 -3.05
CA MET A 218 3.12 1.12 -2.47
C MET A 218 3.80 2.39 -2.00
N THR A 219 3.28 3.54 -2.39
CA THR A 219 3.76 4.86 -1.95
C THR A 219 2.60 5.77 -1.55
N GLY A 220 2.89 6.72 -0.69
CA GLY A 220 1.96 7.74 -0.20
C GLY A 220 2.68 8.71 0.72
N ASP A 221 2.05 9.85 1.07
CA ASP A 221 2.65 10.83 1.98
C ASP A 221 2.82 10.28 3.40
N SER A 222 1.99 9.30 3.78
CA SER A 222 2.13 8.55 5.03
C SER A 222 1.71 7.11 4.81
N ILE A 223 2.46 6.17 5.38
CA ILE A 223 2.19 4.74 5.27
C ILE A 223 2.19 4.10 6.66
N LEU A 224 1.18 3.31 6.94
CA LEU A 224 1.10 2.39 8.07
C LEU A 224 1.32 0.98 7.53
N TYR A 225 2.39 0.32 7.95
CA TYR A 225 2.71 -1.01 7.46
C TYR A 225 2.86 -2.01 8.61
N ASP A 226 2.14 -3.11 8.54
CA ASP A 226 2.25 -4.26 9.44
C ASP A 226 2.79 -5.46 8.66
N LYS A 227 4.11 -5.66 8.72
CA LYS A 227 4.82 -6.69 7.98
C LYS A 227 4.34 -8.11 8.31
N LYS A 228 4.05 -8.38 9.59
CA LYS A 228 3.61 -9.72 10.03
C LYS A 228 2.24 -10.09 9.51
N ARG A 229 1.36 -9.10 9.33
CA ARG A 229 0.01 -9.29 8.78
C ARG A 229 -0.04 -9.11 7.28
N GLN A 230 1.02 -8.57 6.70
CA GLN A 230 1.08 -8.19 5.29
C GLN A 230 -0.01 -7.18 4.91
N ILE A 231 -0.24 -6.19 5.80
CA ILE A 231 -1.23 -5.13 5.62
C ILE A 231 -0.51 -3.80 5.49
N CYS A 232 -0.80 -3.08 4.42
CA CYS A 232 -0.30 -1.75 4.16
C CYS A 232 -1.47 -0.76 3.98
N GLN A 233 -1.39 0.42 4.60
CA GLN A 233 -2.33 1.52 4.43
C GLN A 233 -1.56 2.76 4.08
N ALA A 234 -1.92 3.45 3.02
CA ALA A 234 -1.30 4.69 2.61
C ALA A 234 -2.31 5.81 2.51
N PHE A 235 -1.84 7.02 2.75
CA PHE A 235 -2.65 8.23 2.81
C PHE A 235 -2.02 9.31 1.97
N TYR A 236 -2.86 10.05 1.25
CA TYR A 236 -2.56 11.15 0.34
C TYR A 236 -1.63 10.75 -0.81
N ASP A 237 -2.07 11.09 -1.99
CA ASP A 237 -1.38 10.81 -3.25
C ASP A 237 -0.84 9.38 -3.37
N VAL A 238 -1.72 8.43 -3.03
CA VAL A 238 -1.39 7.00 -2.97
C VAL A 238 -1.24 6.43 -4.36
N VAL A 239 -0.21 5.60 -4.53
CA VAL A 239 0.00 4.75 -5.70
C VAL A 239 0.28 3.34 -5.21
N ILE A 240 -0.50 2.37 -5.68
CA ILE A 240 -0.29 0.93 -5.46
C ILE A 240 -0.06 0.33 -6.84
N ASP A 241 1.19 -0.01 -7.14
CA ASP A 241 1.59 -0.56 -8.42
C ASP A 241 1.84 -2.07 -8.29
N ASN A 242 1.02 -2.88 -8.94
CA ASN A 242 1.23 -4.31 -9.05
C ASN A 242 1.89 -4.60 -10.40
N GLN A 243 3.20 -4.81 -10.39
CA GLN A 243 4.00 -5.01 -11.59
C GLN A 243 3.79 -6.39 -12.23
N GLU A 244 3.48 -7.40 -11.43
CA GLU A 244 3.16 -8.73 -11.94
C GLU A 244 1.87 -8.71 -12.76
N ASP A 245 0.84 -8.06 -12.21
CA ASP A 245 -0.48 -7.97 -12.84
C ASP A 245 -0.58 -6.83 -13.86
N LYS A 246 0.41 -5.91 -13.90
CA LYS A 246 0.45 -4.70 -14.70
C LYS A 246 -0.78 -3.79 -14.47
N VAL A 247 -1.13 -3.62 -13.22
CA VAL A 247 -2.26 -2.79 -12.78
C VAL A 247 -1.81 -1.83 -11.70
N THR A 248 -2.10 -0.55 -11.87
CA THR A 248 -1.79 0.48 -10.87
C THR A 248 -3.08 1.10 -10.34
N TYR A 249 -3.24 1.14 -9.02
CA TYR A 249 -4.32 1.81 -8.31
C TYR A 249 -3.83 3.15 -7.76
N PHE A 250 -4.67 4.17 -7.91
CA PHE A 250 -4.41 5.52 -7.42
C PHE A 250 -5.56 5.98 -6.53
N GLY A 251 -5.25 6.82 -5.54
CA GLY A 251 -6.27 7.38 -4.64
C GLY A 251 -5.68 8.34 -3.61
N ASP A 252 -6.52 8.91 -2.74
CA ASP A 252 -6.07 9.66 -1.57
C ASP A 252 -5.94 8.76 -0.34
N TYR A 253 -6.58 7.60 -0.38
CA TYR A 253 -6.40 6.51 0.57
C TYR A 253 -6.26 5.19 -0.18
N GLY A 254 -5.29 4.39 0.23
CA GLY A 254 -5.03 3.05 -0.26
C GLY A 254 -4.92 2.04 0.87
N TYR A 255 -5.41 0.84 0.64
CA TYR A 255 -5.28 -0.30 1.53
C TYR A 255 -4.88 -1.52 0.71
N LEU A 256 -3.86 -2.23 1.16
CA LEU A 256 -3.36 -3.45 0.56
C LEU A 256 -3.31 -4.54 1.63
N ASP A 257 -3.97 -5.65 1.38
CA ASP A 257 -3.90 -6.89 2.14
C ASP A 257 -3.32 -7.98 1.22
N GLU A 258 -2.00 -8.11 1.27
CA GLU A 258 -1.26 -9.01 0.40
C GLU A 258 -1.61 -10.48 0.67
N ALA A 259 -1.77 -10.82 1.96
CA ALA A 259 -2.10 -12.19 2.35
C ALA A 259 -3.42 -12.68 1.73
N ASN A 260 -4.38 -11.79 1.53
CA ASN A 260 -5.69 -12.08 0.96
C ASN A 260 -5.84 -11.62 -0.49
N GLY A 261 -4.82 -11.01 -1.08
CA GLY A 261 -4.85 -10.49 -2.45
C GLY A 261 -5.94 -9.44 -2.64
N TYR A 262 -6.10 -8.51 -1.69
CA TYR A 262 -7.10 -7.46 -1.71
C TYR A 262 -6.47 -6.08 -1.75
N THR A 263 -6.86 -5.29 -2.74
CA THR A 263 -6.46 -3.89 -2.92
C THR A 263 -7.70 -3.00 -2.89
N TYR A 264 -7.60 -1.86 -2.23
CA TYR A 264 -8.68 -0.87 -2.14
C TYR A 264 -8.10 0.53 -2.29
N ALA A 265 -8.78 1.37 -3.09
CA ALA A 265 -8.44 2.77 -3.24
C ALA A 265 -9.70 3.64 -3.23
N THR A 266 -9.63 4.80 -2.59
CA THR A 266 -10.71 5.79 -2.56
C THR A 266 -10.16 7.21 -2.47
N GLY A 267 -11.03 8.21 -2.67
CA GLY A 267 -10.61 9.59 -2.78
C GLY A 267 -9.89 9.83 -4.10
N ARG A 268 -10.61 10.39 -5.10
CA ARG A 268 -10.09 10.58 -6.45
C ARG A 268 -9.46 9.29 -7.03
N ALA A 269 -10.13 8.15 -6.78
CA ALA A 269 -9.60 6.85 -7.13
C ALA A 269 -9.73 6.57 -8.63
N TYR A 270 -8.66 6.01 -9.20
CA TYR A 270 -8.67 5.45 -10.54
C TYR A 270 -7.66 4.30 -10.66
N VAL A 271 -7.84 3.49 -11.70
CA VAL A 271 -7.01 2.33 -12.01
C VAL A 271 -6.51 2.43 -13.44
N MET A 272 -5.26 2.08 -13.65
CA MET A 272 -4.66 1.86 -14.95
C MET A 272 -4.34 0.38 -15.09
N ASP A 273 -4.96 -0.30 -16.05
CA ASP A 273 -4.62 -1.66 -16.44
C ASP A 273 -3.89 -1.61 -17.78
N TYR A 274 -2.60 -1.93 -17.76
CA TYR A 274 -1.70 -1.94 -18.92
C TYR A 274 -1.18 -3.35 -19.23
N SER A 275 -1.98 -4.36 -18.82
CA SER A 275 -1.70 -5.77 -19.12
C SER A 275 -1.74 -6.09 -20.61
N GLU A 276 -2.53 -5.33 -21.37
CA GLU A 276 -2.73 -5.42 -22.80
C GLU A 276 -2.01 -4.30 -23.56
N GLU A 277 -2.08 -4.30 -24.90
CA GLU A 277 -1.41 -3.30 -25.76
C GLU A 277 -1.99 -1.88 -25.51
N ASP A 278 -3.32 -1.76 -25.44
CA ASP A 278 -4.01 -0.51 -25.14
C ASP A 278 -4.41 -0.44 -23.66
N THR A 279 -3.91 0.57 -22.95
CA THR A 279 -4.19 0.77 -21.52
C THR A 279 -5.67 1.07 -21.27
N LEU A 280 -6.26 0.38 -20.32
CA LEU A 280 -7.61 0.62 -19.82
C LEU A 280 -7.56 1.52 -18.59
N TYR A 281 -8.24 2.65 -18.64
CA TYR A 281 -8.40 3.60 -17.54
C TYR A 281 -9.79 3.48 -16.96
N MET A 282 -9.89 3.33 -15.65
CA MET A 282 -11.17 3.24 -14.93
C MET A 282 -11.11 4.14 -13.69
N SER A 283 -12.13 4.96 -13.47
CA SER A 283 -12.30 5.73 -12.23
C SER A 283 -13.66 5.49 -11.60
N ALA A 284 -13.70 5.60 -10.28
CA ALA A 284 -14.92 5.54 -9.46
C ALA A 284 -14.64 6.21 -8.09
N GLN A 285 -15.67 6.38 -7.26
CA GLN A 285 -15.44 6.85 -5.89
C GLN A 285 -14.67 5.81 -5.06
N ILE A 286 -14.89 4.52 -5.34
CA ILE A 286 -14.22 3.39 -4.71
C ILE A 286 -13.74 2.44 -5.80
N MET A 287 -12.48 2.04 -5.74
CA MET A 287 -11.89 1.01 -6.59
C MET A 287 -11.38 -0.15 -5.72
N GLU A 288 -11.70 -1.37 -6.11
CA GLU A 288 -11.27 -2.60 -5.44
C GLU A 288 -10.56 -3.52 -6.43
N GLY A 289 -9.46 -4.11 -6.00
CA GLY A 289 -8.76 -5.21 -6.66
C GLY A 289 -8.83 -6.47 -5.82
N ILE A 290 -9.10 -7.61 -6.45
CA ILE A 290 -9.21 -8.89 -5.77
C ILE A 290 -8.47 -9.94 -6.60
N LYS A 291 -7.46 -10.55 -6.00
CA LYS A 291 -6.68 -11.66 -6.57
C LYS A 291 -6.98 -12.93 -5.77
N ARG A 292 -7.41 -13.99 -6.40
CA ARG A 292 -7.75 -15.25 -5.73
C ARG A 292 -7.32 -16.47 -6.55
N ASN A 293 -6.79 -17.46 -5.86
CA ASN A 293 -6.54 -18.76 -6.42
C ASN A 293 -7.77 -19.66 -6.21
N LEU A 294 -8.46 -20.01 -7.28
CA LEU A 294 -9.54 -20.99 -7.24
C LEU A 294 -8.97 -22.40 -7.15
N PRO A 295 -9.61 -23.32 -6.41
CA PRO A 295 -9.18 -24.69 -6.35
C PRO A 295 -9.18 -25.33 -7.76
N PRO A 296 -8.29 -26.30 -8.00
CA PRO A 296 -8.23 -26.99 -9.29
C PRO A 296 -9.58 -27.54 -9.71
N ALA A 297 -9.92 -27.41 -10.99
CA ALA A 297 -11.10 -28.04 -11.55
C ALA A 297 -10.99 -29.58 -11.43
N PRO A 298 -12.10 -30.33 -11.33
CA PRO A 298 -12.05 -31.79 -11.26
C PRO A 298 -11.28 -32.40 -12.43
N GLY A 299 -10.13 -33.01 -12.12
CA GLY A 299 -9.25 -33.63 -13.12
C GLY A 299 -8.02 -32.81 -13.52
N THR A 300 -7.82 -31.61 -12.94
CA THR A 300 -6.61 -30.80 -13.11
C THR A 300 -5.85 -30.70 -11.79
N THR A 301 -4.55 -30.40 -11.84
CA THR A 301 -3.69 -30.20 -10.66
C THR A 301 -3.44 -28.73 -10.38
N ASP A 302 -3.73 -27.85 -11.34
CA ASP A 302 -3.32 -26.46 -11.30
C ASP A 302 -4.48 -25.58 -10.80
N SER A 303 -4.21 -24.74 -9.80
CA SER A 303 -5.14 -23.70 -9.36
C SER A 303 -5.25 -22.62 -10.42
N LEU A 304 -6.46 -22.10 -10.64
CA LEU A 304 -6.71 -20.99 -11.53
C LEU A 304 -6.65 -19.68 -10.71
N GLU A 305 -5.70 -18.82 -11.03
CA GLU A 305 -5.68 -17.48 -10.49
C GLU A 305 -6.72 -16.61 -11.19
N VAL A 306 -7.58 -15.96 -10.43
CA VAL A 306 -8.61 -15.05 -10.93
C VAL A 306 -8.42 -13.67 -10.35
N LYS A 307 -8.56 -12.65 -11.21
CA LYS A 307 -8.39 -11.24 -10.87
C LYS A 307 -9.67 -10.51 -11.21
N TYR A 308 -10.11 -9.67 -10.27
CA TYR A 308 -11.29 -8.84 -10.42
C TYR A 308 -10.93 -7.41 -10.08
N THR A 309 -11.35 -6.46 -10.91
CA THR A 309 -11.37 -5.04 -10.57
C THR A 309 -12.81 -4.59 -10.50
N LYS A 310 -13.18 -3.93 -9.41
CA LYS A 310 -14.52 -3.39 -9.17
C LYS A 310 -14.44 -1.91 -8.90
N GLY A 311 -15.38 -1.15 -9.45
CA GLY A 311 -15.55 0.27 -9.19
C GLY A 311 -16.99 0.55 -8.77
N TYR A 312 -17.17 1.42 -7.78
CA TYR A 312 -18.47 1.79 -7.26
C TYR A 312 -18.64 3.29 -7.23
N HIS A 313 -19.79 3.74 -7.71
CA HIS A 313 -20.28 5.11 -7.83
C HIS A 313 -19.49 5.99 -8.79
N ASP A 314 -20.23 6.58 -9.72
CA ASP A 314 -19.73 7.51 -10.74
C ASP A 314 -18.59 6.94 -11.59
N VAL A 315 -18.80 5.72 -12.11
CA VAL A 315 -17.81 5.01 -12.92
C VAL A 315 -17.63 5.67 -14.27
N ARG A 316 -16.37 5.86 -14.64
CA ARG A 316 -15.91 6.25 -15.98
C ARG A 316 -14.85 5.27 -16.45
N LEU A 317 -14.93 4.93 -17.73
CA LEU A 317 -13.99 4.00 -18.37
C LEU A 317 -13.56 4.56 -19.70
N TYR A 318 -12.28 4.49 -19.98
CA TYR A 318 -11.69 4.83 -21.27
C TYR A 318 -10.67 3.79 -21.69
N ARG A 319 -10.85 3.28 -22.87
CA ARG A 319 -9.83 2.65 -23.72
C ARG A 319 -10.10 3.14 -25.14
N LYS A 320 -9.13 3.07 -26.03
CA LYS A 320 -9.22 3.63 -27.38
C LYS A 320 -10.45 3.16 -28.17
N ASP A 321 -10.78 1.87 -28.09
CA ASP A 321 -11.90 1.24 -28.80
C ASP A 321 -13.23 1.28 -28.04
N ILE A 322 -13.22 1.47 -26.72
CA ILE A 322 -14.40 1.42 -25.86
C ILE A 322 -14.35 2.49 -24.77
N GLN A 323 -15.45 3.21 -24.60
CA GLN A 323 -15.65 4.14 -23.50
C GLN A 323 -16.97 3.82 -22.82
N ALA A 324 -17.05 4.02 -21.50
CA ALA A 324 -18.29 3.80 -20.78
C ALA A 324 -18.43 4.72 -19.56
N ILE A 325 -19.68 4.91 -19.14
CA ILE A 325 -20.05 5.47 -17.85
C ILE A 325 -21.13 4.58 -17.21
N GLY A 326 -21.20 4.59 -15.88
CA GLY A 326 -22.22 3.86 -15.12
C GLY A 326 -22.16 4.19 -13.65
N ASP A 327 -22.99 3.53 -12.84
CA ASP A 327 -22.86 3.62 -11.38
C ASP A 327 -21.77 2.69 -10.85
N SER A 328 -21.73 1.46 -11.35
CA SER A 328 -20.77 0.46 -10.89
C SER A 328 -20.23 -0.38 -12.06
N ILE A 329 -18.98 -0.84 -11.90
CA ILE A 329 -18.29 -1.71 -12.85
C ILE A 329 -17.67 -2.91 -12.14
N HIS A 330 -17.78 -4.09 -12.79
CA HIS A 330 -17.00 -5.27 -12.44
C HIS A 330 -16.23 -5.71 -13.68
N TYR A 331 -14.92 -5.74 -13.60
CA TYR A 331 -14.02 -6.26 -14.64
C TYR A 331 -13.39 -7.56 -14.18
N PHE A 332 -13.54 -8.61 -14.99
CA PHE A 332 -13.02 -9.96 -14.77
C PHE A 332 -11.93 -10.22 -15.81
N SER A 333 -10.67 -10.20 -15.39
CA SER A 333 -9.54 -10.33 -16.32
C SER A 333 -9.47 -11.70 -17.02
N VAL A 334 -9.83 -12.78 -16.33
CA VAL A 334 -9.77 -14.14 -16.89
C VAL A 334 -10.71 -14.34 -18.07
N ASP A 335 -11.93 -13.80 -17.95
CA ASP A 335 -12.96 -13.91 -19.00
C ASP A 335 -12.98 -12.67 -19.91
N SER A 336 -12.10 -11.70 -19.63
CA SER A 336 -12.09 -10.37 -20.28
C SER A 336 -13.50 -9.78 -20.37
N LEU A 337 -14.24 -9.88 -19.24
CA LEU A 337 -15.65 -9.50 -19.14
C LEU A 337 -15.82 -8.24 -18.29
N ILE A 338 -16.39 -7.21 -18.91
CA ILE A 338 -16.82 -5.98 -18.23
C ILE A 338 -18.32 -6.07 -17.97
N LYS A 339 -18.76 -5.85 -16.74
CA LYS A 339 -20.18 -5.70 -16.36
C LYS A 339 -20.41 -4.30 -15.82
N LEU A 340 -21.33 -3.57 -16.42
CA LEU A 340 -21.71 -2.22 -16.04
C LEU A 340 -23.14 -2.19 -15.52
N PHE A 341 -23.38 -1.45 -14.44
CA PHE A 341 -24.67 -1.38 -13.73
C PHE A 341 -25.09 0.06 -13.52
N GLY A 342 -26.41 0.27 -13.24
CA GLY A 342 -26.96 1.57 -12.92
C GLY A 342 -27.19 2.46 -14.12
N SER A 343 -27.90 1.95 -15.14
CA SER A 343 -28.19 2.65 -16.38
C SER A 343 -26.94 3.07 -17.16
N PRO A 344 -25.99 2.15 -17.37
CA PRO A 344 -24.75 2.44 -18.05
C PRO A 344 -24.93 2.85 -19.50
N ILE A 345 -23.95 3.58 -20.01
CA ILE A 345 -23.80 3.92 -21.41
C ILE A 345 -22.41 3.48 -21.86
N LEU A 346 -22.36 2.76 -22.98
CA LEU A 346 -21.13 2.30 -23.61
C LEU A 346 -21.06 2.89 -25.01
N TRP A 347 -19.89 3.38 -25.40
CA TRP A 347 -19.60 3.87 -26.73
C TRP A 347 -18.48 3.06 -27.38
N ASN A 348 -18.70 2.75 -28.64
CA ASN A 348 -17.70 2.21 -29.54
C ASN A 348 -17.82 2.95 -30.87
N ASP A 349 -16.76 3.60 -31.28
CA ASP A 349 -16.73 4.47 -32.46
C ASP A 349 -17.94 5.46 -32.52
N SER A 350 -18.76 5.36 -33.51
CA SER A 350 -19.97 6.19 -33.72
C SER A 350 -21.24 5.62 -33.10
N THR A 351 -21.14 4.50 -32.36
CA THR A 351 -22.30 3.79 -31.80
C THR A 351 -22.32 3.91 -30.27
N GLN A 352 -23.49 4.24 -29.75
CA GLN A 352 -23.81 4.24 -28.31
C GLN A 352 -24.76 3.09 -28.00
N LEU A 353 -24.43 2.30 -26.95
CA LEU A 353 -25.28 1.27 -26.37
C LEU A 353 -25.67 1.69 -24.96
N LYS A 354 -26.95 1.56 -24.59
CA LYS A 354 -27.49 1.87 -23.27
C LYS A 354 -28.40 0.74 -22.81
N GLY A 355 -28.49 0.51 -21.51
CA GLY A 355 -29.41 -0.45 -20.87
C GLY A 355 -29.46 -0.23 -19.37
N ASP A 356 -30.21 -1.04 -18.62
CA ASP A 356 -30.15 -1.05 -17.16
C ASP A 356 -28.87 -1.77 -16.68
N THR A 357 -28.40 -2.71 -17.49
CA THR A 357 -27.13 -3.43 -17.31
C THR A 357 -26.50 -3.69 -18.68
N ILE A 358 -25.17 -3.57 -18.78
CA ILE A 358 -24.40 -3.93 -19.97
C ILE A 358 -23.31 -4.90 -19.59
N TYR A 359 -23.17 -5.99 -20.37
CA TYR A 359 -22.04 -6.91 -20.34
C TYR A 359 -21.27 -6.75 -21.65
N ALA A 360 -19.97 -6.52 -21.58
CA ALA A 360 -19.09 -6.42 -22.73
C ALA A 360 -17.94 -7.42 -22.59
N HIS A 361 -17.78 -8.27 -23.59
CA HIS A 361 -16.65 -9.19 -23.68
C HIS A 361 -15.58 -8.61 -24.59
N LEU A 362 -14.35 -8.72 -24.13
CA LEU A 362 -13.16 -8.34 -24.88
C LEU A 362 -12.49 -9.60 -25.42
N ALA A 363 -11.97 -9.56 -26.62
CA ALA A 363 -11.17 -10.61 -27.22
C ALA A 363 -10.12 -9.99 -28.15
N ASN A 364 -8.87 -10.52 -28.11
CA ASN A 364 -7.78 -9.98 -28.91
C ASN A 364 -7.65 -8.44 -28.77
N ASP A 365 -7.67 -7.97 -27.51
CA ASP A 365 -7.49 -6.57 -27.11
C ASP A 365 -8.56 -5.60 -27.66
N THR A 366 -9.68 -6.11 -28.14
CA THR A 366 -10.80 -5.32 -28.64
C THR A 366 -12.13 -5.82 -28.10
N ILE A 367 -13.17 -4.99 -28.21
CA ILE A 367 -14.54 -5.45 -27.92
C ILE A 367 -14.95 -6.51 -28.95
N ASP A 368 -15.40 -7.69 -28.47
CA ASP A 368 -15.92 -8.78 -29.29
C ASP A 368 -17.44 -8.77 -29.38
N HIS A 369 -18.13 -8.72 -28.22
CA HIS A 369 -19.58 -8.58 -28.20
C HIS A 369 -20.05 -7.87 -26.93
N ALA A 370 -21.20 -7.21 -27.02
CA ALA A 370 -21.86 -6.56 -25.90
C ALA A 370 -23.33 -6.96 -25.82
N PHE A 371 -23.83 -7.07 -24.60
CA PHE A 371 -25.19 -7.43 -24.29
C PHE A 371 -25.81 -6.38 -23.36
N ALA A 372 -26.89 -5.70 -23.80
CA ALA A 372 -27.64 -4.77 -22.98
C ALA A 372 -28.97 -5.38 -22.58
N TRP A 373 -29.31 -5.28 -21.30
CA TRP A 373 -30.49 -5.88 -20.70
C TRP A 373 -31.41 -4.81 -20.12
N GLN A 374 -32.69 -4.87 -20.47
CA GLN A 374 -33.78 -3.99 -20.05
C GLN A 374 -33.56 -2.52 -20.43
N ASN A 375 -34.62 -1.88 -20.90
CA ASN A 375 -34.60 -0.49 -21.40
C ASN A 375 -33.44 -0.23 -22.37
N ALA A 376 -33.10 -1.26 -23.16
CA ALA A 376 -31.94 -1.23 -24.03
C ALA A 376 -32.19 -0.31 -25.27
N SER A 377 -31.17 0.44 -25.64
CA SER A 377 -31.19 1.26 -26.84
C SER A 377 -29.82 1.39 -27.48
N THR A 378 -29.81 1.51 -28.82
CA THR A 378 -28.62 1.92 -29.58
C THR A 378 -28.90 3.23 -30.31
N VAL A 379 -27.86 4.05 -30.37
CA VAL A 379 -27.85 5.28 -31.20
C VAL A 379 -26.56 5.25 -32.02
N ARG A 380 -26.71 5.27 -33.36
CA ARG A 380 -25.58 5.44 -34.26
C ARG A 380 -25.54 6.88 -34.75
N TRP A 381 -24.46 7.55 -34.49
CA TRP A 381 -24.22 8.92 -34.92
C TRP A 381 -23.82 8.97 -36.40
N ILE A 382 -24.59 9.68 -37.20
CA ILE A 382 -24.28 9.94 -38.60
C ILE A 382 -23.77 11.38 -38.75
N ASP A 383 -24.58 12.33 -38.29
CA ASP A 383 -24.22 13.75 -38.20
C ASP A 383 -25.06 14.45 -37.10
N SER A 384 -24.90 15.74 -36.94
CA SER A 384 -25.62 16.52 -35.91
C SER A 384 -27.14 16.49 -36.03
N VAL A 385 -27.68 16.10 -37.18
CA VAL A 385 -29.13 16.06 -37.49
C VAL A 385 -29.65 14.63 -37.63
N LYS A 386 -28.81 13.73 -38.13
CA LYS A 386 -29.19 12.35 -38.45
C LYS A 386 -28.53 11.36 -37.47
N GLN A 387 -29.35 10.57 -36.85
CA GLN A 387 -28.92 9.51 -35.93
C GLN A 387 -29.89 8.33 -36.09
N ASP A 388 -29.36 7.15 -36.37
CA ASP A 388 -30.15 5.93 -36.31
C ASP A 388 -30.40 5.56 -34.85
N ARG A 389 -31.65 5.20 -34.53
CA ARG A 389 -32.06 4.93 -33.15
C ARG A 389 -32.88 3.65 -33.09
N VAL A 390 -32.56 2.81 -32.15
CA VAL A 390 -33.31 1.58 -31.87
C VAL A 390 -33.52 1.41 -30.39
N LYS A 391 -34.72 1.01 -30.01
CA LYS A 391 -35.05 0.55 -28.64
C LYS A 391 -35.53 -0.89 -28.70
N ALA A 392 -35.19 -1.65 -27.65
CA ALA A 392 -35.64 -3.02 -27.46
C ALA A 392 -35.58 -3.39 -25.96
N ASP A 393 -36.17 -4.51 -25.58
CA ASP A 393 -35.96 -5.03 -24.22
C ASP A 393 -34.54 -5.57 -24.03
N THR A 394 -33.97 -6.17 -25.08
CA THR A 394 -32.59 -6.66 -25.08
C THR A 394 -31.88 -6.41 -26.41
N ILE A 395 -30.58 -6.15 -26.34
CA ILE A 395 -29.73 -5.91 -27.50
C ILE A 395 -28.46 -6.74 -27.34
N GLN A 396 -28.09 -7.47 -28.40
CA GLN A 396 -26.81 -8.16 -28.54
C GLN A 396 -26.07 -7.55 -29.73
N ALA A 397 -24.92 -6.95 -29.47
CA ALA A 397 -24.08 -6.32 -30.49
C ALA A 397 -22.78 -7.14 -30.61
N TYR A 398 -22.38 -7.45 -31.81
CA TYR A 398 -21.18 -8.20 -32.16
C TYR A 398 -20.24 -7.31 -32.98
N PHE A 399 -18.97 -7.39 -32.65
CA PHE A 399 -17.94 -6.54 -33.25
C PHE A 399 -16.91 -7.42 -33.98
N ARG A 400 -16.31 -6.83 -35.00
CA ARG A 400 -15.20 -7.44 -35.72
C ARG A 400 -14.08 -6.41 -35.84
N GLU A 401 -12.90 -6.76 -35.36
CA GLU A 401 -11.76 -5.85 -35.32
C GLU A 401 -12.11 -4.49 -34.68
N GLY A 402 -12.89 -4.56 -33.57
CA GLY A 402 -13.27 -3.38 -32.81
C GLY A 402 -14.39 -2.53 -33.42
N THR A 403 -14.96 -2.88 -34.59
CA THR A 403 -16.09 -2.17 -35.21
C THR A 403 -17.35 -3.01 -35.19
N LEU A 404 -18.54 -2.36 -35.10
CA LEU A 404 -19.83 -3.06 -35.08
C LEU A 404 -20.06 -3.81 -36.40
N ASP A 405 -20.21 -5.15 -36.32
CA ASP A 405 -20.48 -6.03 -37.45
C ASP A 405 -22.00 -6.30 -37.60
N HIS A 406 -22.65 -6.73 -36.53
CA HIS A 406 -24.08 -6.93 -36.50
C HIS A 406 -24.68 -6.79 -35.11
N ALA A 407 -25.98 -6.52 -35.04
CA ALA A 407 -26.70 -6.41 -33.78
C ALA A 407 -28.09 -7.07 -33.88
N PHE A 408 -28.46 -7.78 -32.80
CA PHE A 408 -29.75 -8.44 -32.63
C PHE A 408 -30.56 -7.73 -31.55
N TYR A 409 -31.77 -7.29 -31.94
CA TYR A 409 -32.73 -6.61 -31.08
C TYR A 409 -33.89 -7.55 -30.80
N ARG A 410 -34.26 -7.73 -29.55
CA ARG A 410 -35.27 -8.69 -29.14
C ARG A 410 -36.30 -8.04 -28.21
N SER A 411 -37.56 -8.33 -28.49
CA SER A 411 -38.76 -7.86 -27.80
C SER A 411 -38.98 -6.34 -27.88
N ASN A 412 -40.19 -5.95 -28.24
CA ASN A 412 -40.65 -4.56 -28.25
C ASN A 412 -39.76 -3.60 -29.06
N VAL A 413 -39.30 -4.05 -30.22
CA VAL A 413 -38.37 -3.27 -31.02
C VAL A 413 -39.10 -2.06 -31.68
N GLU A 414 -38.57 -0.87 -31.45
CA GLU A 414 -38.90 0.36 -32.17
C GLU A 414 -37.61 0.91 -32.81
N SER A 415 -37.63 1.11 -34.13
CA SER A 415 -36.46 1.54 -34.87
C SER A 415 -36.76 2.79 -35.73
N ARG A 416 -35.74 3.63 -35.85
CA ARG A 416 -35.69 4.79 -36.74
C ARG A 416 -34.37 4.78 -37.46
N TYR A 417 -34.41 4.41 -38.75
CA TYR A 417 -33.21 4.30 -39.60
C TYR A 417 -33.28 5.22 -40.78
N TYR A 418 -32.21 5.96 -41.05
CA TYR A 418 -32.04 6.77 -42.24
C TYR A 418 -31.63 5.88 -43.42
N LEU A 419 -32.50 5.84 -44.43
CA LEU A 419 -32.28 5.07 -45.66
C LEU A 419 -31.39 5.83 -46.62
N GLN A 420 -30.29 5.20 -47.03
CA GLN A 420 -29.32 5.77 -47.97
C GLN A 420 -29.46 5.15 -49.35
N GLN A 421 -29.31 5.95 -50.41
CA GLN A 421 -29.30 5.46 -51.76
C GLN A 421 -27.91 4.93 -52.12
N GLU A 422 -27.80 3.65 -52.53
CA GLU A 422 -26.54 2.96 -52.78
C GLU A 422 -25.55 3.74 -53.68
N LYS A 423 -26.03 4.36 -54.76
CA LYS A 423 -25.19 5.03 -55.76
C LYS A 423 -24.87 6.50 -55.44
N ALA A 424 -25.71 7.17 -54.69
CA ALA A 424 -25.63 8.62 -54.48
C ALA A 424 -25.05 9.04 -53.15
N LYS A 425 -24.79 8.12 -52.23
CA LYS A 425 -24.30 8.36 -50.85
C LYS A 425 -25.12 9.41 -50.07
N HIS A 426 -26.38 9.66 -50.47
CA HIS A 426 -27.23 10.61 -49.79
C HIS A 426 -28.44 9.90 -49.15
N TYR A 427 -28.84 10.36 -47.96
CA TYR A 427 -30.01 9.87 -47.26
C TYR A 427 -31.27 10.49 -47.86
N TYR A 428 -32.29 9.67 -48.16
CA TYR A 428 -33.51 10.13 -48.84
C TYR A 428 -34.76 9.99 -47.98
N ALA A 429 -34.77 9.13 -46.95
CA ALA A 429 -35.94 8.91 -46.11
C ALA A 429 -35.53 8.42 -44.71
N LEU A 430 -36.45 8.51 -43.76
CA LEU A 430 -36.41 7.87 -42.45
C LEU A 430 -37.44 6.75 -42.40
N ALA A 431 -37.02 5.51 -42.12
CA ALA A 431 -37.90 4.40 -41.85
C ALA A 431 -38.18 4.34 -40.34
N GLN A 432 -39.44 4.43 -39.94
CA GLN A 432 -39.91 4.20 -38.58
C GLN A 432 -40.67 2.88 -38.55
N VAL A 433 -40.16 1.89 -37.83
CA VAL A 433 -40.72 0.54 -37.82
C VAL A 433 -40.84 0.03 -36.39
N ARG A 434 -41.95 -0.67 -36.09
CA ARG A 434 -42.16 -1.43 -34.84
C ARG A 434 -42.34 -2.90 -35.17
N ASN A 435 -41.66 -3.77 -34.46
CA ASN A 435 -41.70 -5.20 -34.70
C ASN A 435 -41.23 -5.97 -33.47
N PRO A 436 -41.50 -7.29 -33.36
CA PRO A 436 -41.03 -8.08 -32.22
C PRO A 436 -39.51 -8.29 -32.16
N GLN A 437 -38.83 -8.44 -33.30
CA GLN A 437 -37.42 -8.73 -33.41
C GLN A 437 -36.82 -8.13 -34.67
N MET A 438 -35.59 -7.63 -34.56
CA MET A 438 -34.86 -7.04 -35.67
C MET A 438 -33.40 -7.43 -35.64
N ASP A 439 -32.83 -7.69 -36.80
CA ASP A 439 -31.41 -7.94 -36.98
C ASP A 439 -30.83 -6.88 -37.92
N VAL A 440 -29.72 -6.29 -37.54
CA VAL A 440 -29.01 -5.25 -38.30
C VAL A 440 -27.63 -5.75 -38.65
N TYR A 441 -27.24 -5.59 -39.89
CA TYR A 441 -25.92 -5.95 -40.38
C TYR A 441 -25.20 -4.74 -40.94
N ILE A 442 -23.93 -4.61 -40.56
CA ILE A 442 -23.07 -3.50 -40.95
C ILE A 442 -21.92 -4.07 -41.82
N ALA A 443 -21.59 -3.42 -42.88
CA ALA A 443 -20.43 -3.73 -43.72
C ALA A 443 -19.72 -2.43 -44.10
N ASP A 444 -18.41 -2.38 -44.02
CA ASP A 444 -17.59 -1.20 -44.29
C ASP A 444 -18.11 0.05 -43.55
N ASP A 445 -18.43 -0.06 -42.25
CA ASP A 445 -18.99 0.97 -41.36
C ASP A 445 -20.33 1.55 -41.83
N LYS A 446 -21.02 0.87 -42.69
CA LYS A 446 -22.32 1.27 -43.24
C LYS A 446 -23.37 0.20 -43.01
N LEU A 447 -24.61 0.66 -42.90
CA LEU A 447 -25.75 -0.22 -42.90
C LEU A 447 -25.77 -1.04 -44.21
N ASP A 448 -25.60 -2.36 -44.11
CA ASP A 448 -25.73 -3.28 -45.22
C ASP A 448 -27.21 -3.63 -45.41
N HIS A 449 -27.81 -4.29 -44.42
CA HIS A 449 -29.25 -4.59 -44.48
C HIS A 449 -29.87 -4.74 -43.09
N ILE A 450 -31.19 -4.65 -43.03
CA ILE A 450 -32.01 -4.87 -41.84
C ILE A 450 -33.03 -5.96 -42.09
N LEU A 451 -33.15 -6.91 -41.17
CA LEU A 451 -34.18 -7.94 -41.17
C LEU A 451 -35.18 -7.67 -40.05
N TRP A 452 -36.43 -7.33 -40.40
CA TRP A 452 -37.52 -7.20 -39.43
C TRP A 452 -38.28 -8.54 -39.36
N HIS A 453 -38.30 -9.16 -38.21
CA HIS A 453 -38.95 -10.45 -38.00
C HIS A 453 -40.32 -10.28 -37.34
N GLY A 454 -41.29 -11.15 -37.74
CA GLY A 454 -42.66 -11.14 -37.25
C GLY A 454 -43.52 -10.08 -37.91
N LYS A 455 -44.54 -9.62 -37.19
CA LYS A 455 -45.43 -8.56 -37.69
C LYS A 455 -44.73 -7.21 -37.56
N ALA A 456 -44.20 -6.73 -38.66
CA ALA A 456 -43.58 -5.41 -38.74
C ALA A 456 -44.61 -4.38 -39.23
N GLU A 457 -44.76 -3.28 -38.51
CA GLU A 457 -45.60 -2.13 -38.85
C GLU A 457 -44.75 -0.88 -38.90
N GLY A 458 -44.80 -0.11 -39.97
CA GLY A 458 -43.95 1.07 -40.09
C GLY A 458 -44.35 2.02 -41.18
N THR A 459 -43.71 3.18 -41.18
CA THR A 459 -43.88 4.27 -42.14
C THR A 459 -42.50 4.74 -42.59
N ILE A 460 -42.40 5.04 -43.87
CA ILE A 460 -41.23 5.68 -44.48
C ILE A 460 -41.54 7.14 -44.71
N HIS A 461 -40.78 8.03 -44.08
CA HIS A 461 -40.94 9.48 -44.19
C HIS A 461 -39.84 10.07 -45.09
N PRO A 462 -40.19 10.79 -46.16
CA PRO A 462 -39.20 11.52 -46.95
C PRO A 462 -38.41 12.52 -46.08
N ILE A 463 -37.13 12.73 -46.36
CA ILE A 463 -36.27 13.61 -45.56
C ILE A 463 -36.82 15.04 -45.44
N GLN A 464 -37.44 15.55 -46.50
CA GLN A 464 -37.99 16.89 -46.54
C GLN A 464 -39.22 17.10 -45.64
N ASP A 465 -39.88 16.02 -45.24
CA ASP A 465 -41.08 16.03 -44.41
C ASP A 465 -40.80 15.71 -42.94
N LEU A 466 -39.52 15.56 -42.56
CA LEU A 466 -39.12 15.19 -41.21
C LEU A 466 -39.22 16.36 -40.25
N THR A 467 -40.06 16.21 -39.23
CA THR A 467 -40.11 17.09 -38.05
C THR A 467 -39.09 16.64 -37.00
N ASP A 468 -38.76 17.50 -36.05
CA ASP A 468 -37.86 17.15 -34.94
C ASP A 468 -38.44 16.01 -34.08
N GLU A 469 -39.76 15.92 -33.92
CA GLU A 469 -40.43 14.82 -33.21
C GLU A 469 -40.21 13.46 -33.89
N LEU A 470 -40.18 13.43 -35.22
CA LEU A 470 -39.90 12.21 -35.98
C LEU A 470 -38.43 11.82 -35.91
N ARG A 471 -37.53 12.77 -35.70
CA ARG A 471 -36.09 12.52 -35.55
C ARG A 471 -35.72 12.01 -34.16
N GLN A 472 -36.42 12.45 -33.11
CA GLN A 472 -36.14 12.12 -31.73
C GLN A 472 -36.90 10.86 -31.28
N MET A 473 -36.27 10.06 -30.41
CA MET A 473 -36.87 8.87 -29.80
C MET A 473 -36.58 8.90 -28.31
N SER A 474 -37.60 9.04 -27.47
CA SER A 474 -37.46 9.05 -26.04
C SER A 474 -36.83 7.73 -25.52
N GLY A 475 -35.77 7.81 -24.73
CA GLY A 475 -35.00 6.68 -24.21
C GLY A 475 -33.93 6.18 -25.17
N ALA A 476 -33.73 6.81 -26.34
CA ALA A 476 -32.61 6.58 -27.24
C ALA A 476 -32.01 7.93 -27.69
N GLU A 477 -31.65 8.75 -26.70
CA GLU A 477 -30.94 10.01 -26.90
C GLU A 477 -29.42 9.74 -26.99
N TRP A 478 -28.74 10.57 -27.79
CA TRP A 478 -27.29 10.58 -27.87
C TRP A 478 -26.70 11.36 -26.71
N HIS A 479 -25.78 10.75 -25.95
CA HIS A 479 -25.12 11.32 -24.76
C HIS A 479 -23.63 11.55 -25.00
N GLY A 480 -23.23 12.01 -26.16
CA GLY A 480 -21.83 12.25 -26.49
C GLY A 480 -21.14 13.31 -25.63
N ASP A 481 -21.91 14.18 -24.97
CA ASP A 481 -21.46 15.17 -23.99
C ASP A 481 -20.88 14.52 -22.69
N LYS A 482 -21.29 13.29 -22.41
CA LYS A 482 -20.83 12.52 -21.23
C LYS A 482 -19.71 11.54 -21.54
N ARG A 483 -19.42 11.34 -22.83
CA ARG A 483 -18.44 10.35 -23.29
C ARG A 483 -17.02 10.79 -22.92
N PRO A 484 -16.24 9.98 -22.18
CA PRO A 484 -14.82 10.22 -22.00
C PRO A 484 -14.11 10.03 -23.36
N LEU A 485 -13.43 11.06 -23.85
CA LEU A 485 -12.75 11.04 -25.14
C LEU A 485 -11.25 10.81 -25.02
N THR A 486 -10.69 11.08 -23.83
CA THR A 486 -9.28 10.94 -23.52
C THR A 486 -9.10 10.30 -22.16
N PRO A 487 -7.92 9.76 -21.83
CA PRO A 487 -7.61 9.29 -20.47
C PRO A 487 -7.86 10.34 -19.40
N GLU A 488 -7.57 11.61 -19.70
CA GLU A 488 -7.72 12.74 -18.79
C GLU A 488 -9.17 13.00 -18.39
N ASP A 489 -10.15 12.59 -19.22
CA ASP A 489 -11.57 12.68 -18.88
C ASP A 489 -11.99 11.64 -17.82
N VAL A 490 -11.17 10.61 -17.62
CA VAL A 490 -11.35 9.55 -16.61
C VAL A 490 -10.53 9.83 -15.37
N ILE A 491 -9.27 10.27 -15.53
CA ILE A 491 -8.38 10.54 -14.42
C ILE A 491 -8.90 11.75 -13.63
N PRO A 492 -9.21 11.60 -12.33
CA PRO A 492 -9.67 12.71 -11.51
C PRO A 492 -8.60 13.79 -11.37
N ASP A 493 -9.00 15.07 -11.38
CA ASP A 493 -8.07 16.17 -11.11
C ASP A 493 -7.50 16.06 -9.70
N ARG A 494 -6.22 15.79 -9.61
CA ARG A 494 -5.46 15.64 -8.36
C ARG A 494 -4.77 16.93 -7.93
N THR A 495 -4.78 17.97 -8.77
CA THR A 495 -4.19 19.27 -8.44
C THR A 495 -5.09 20.12 -7.53
N ALA A 496 -6.40 19.87 -7.54
CA ALA A 496 -7.33 20.51 -6.62
C ALA A 496 -7.06 20.01 -5.20
N GLN A 497 -6.63 20.90 -4.31
CA GLN A 497 -6.54 20.60 -2.88
C GLN A 497 -7.91 20.12 -2.39
N LEU A 498 -7.92 19.11 -1.52
CA LEU A 498 -9.12 18.62 -0.85
C LEU A 498 -9.79 19.79 -0.08
N GLU A 499 -10.69 20.50 -0.73
CA GLU A 499 -11.36 21.68 -0.16
C GLU A 499 -12.43 21.35 0.90
N SER A 500 -12.67 20.07 1.23
CA SER A 500 -13.62 19.79 2.32
C SER A 500 -13.33 18.50 3.07
N THR A 501 -13.00 18.66 4.33
CA THR A 501 -13.15 17.68 5.41
C THR A 501 -14.55 17.04 5.48
N ASP A 502 -15.55 17.62 4.82
CA ASP A 502 -16.94 17.13 4.80
C ASP A 502 -17.17 15.91 3.90
N SER A 503 -16.40 15.72 2.83
CA SER A 503 -16.52 14.55 1.96
C SER A 503 -16.03 13.27 2.65
N LEU A 504 -14.99 13.38 3.45
CA LEU A 504 -14.46 12.27 4.27
C LEU A 504 -15.39 11.93 5.44
N ALA A 505 -16.02 12.95 6.08
CA ALA A 505 -17.00 12.73 7.14
C ALA A 505 -18.25 11.98 6.64
N THR A 506 -18.65 12.17 5.40
CA THR A 506 -19.80 11.48 4.79
C THR A 506 -19.50 10.01 4.49
N LEU A 507 -18.27 9.70 4.06
CA LEU A 507 -17.78 8.32 3.91
C LEU A 507 -17.63 7.61 5.28
N GLN A 508 -17.40 8.38 6.35
CA GLN A 508 -17.32 7.90 7.74
C GLN A 508 -18.63 7.34 8.29
N GLY A 509 -19.77 7.92 7.90
CA GLY A 509 -21.10 7.51 8.41
C GLY A 509 -21.56 6.13 7.91
N GLN A 510 -21.06 5.64 6.79
CA GLN A 510 -21.40 4.34 6.23
C GLN A 510 -20.57 3.18 6.80
N ASN A 511 -19.51 3.47 7.51
CA ASN A 511 -18.43 2.54 7.82
C ASN A 511 -18.35 2.04 9.27
N SER A 512 -19.35 2.26 10.11
CA SER A 512 -19.33 1.86 11.54
C SER A 512 -19.31 0.33 11.80
N LYS A 513 -19.47 -0.51 10.78
CA LYS A 513 -19.43 -1.98 10.90
C LYS A 513 -18.03 -2.60 10.71
N MET A 514 -17.06 -1.83 10.21
CA MET A 514 -15.73 -2.34 9.91
C MET A 514 -14.75 -2.38 11.09
N ASN A 515 -15.08 -1.75 12.21
CA ASN A 515 -14.17 -1.59 13.36
C ASN A 515 -13.96 -2.83 14.25
N GLN A 516 -14.58 -3.98 13.96
CA GLN A 516 -14.52 -5.14 14.88
C GLN A 516 -13.34 -6.10 14.65
N GLY A 517 -12.52 -5.94 13.62
CA GLY A 517 -11.45 -6.90 13.26
C GLY A 517 -10.00 -6.47 13.61
N PHE A 518 -9.75 -5.22 13.94
CA PHE A 518 -8.38 -4.70 14.04
C PHE A 518 -7.92 -4.53 15.50
N ASN A 519 -7.49 -5.63 16.13
CA ASN A 519 -6.75 -5.56 17.41
C ASN A 519 -5.44 -4.76 17.31
N GLY A 520 -4.95 -4.49 16.11
CA GLY A 520 -3.82 -3.62 15.82
C GLY A 520 -4.10 -2.13 16.05
N LEU A 521 -5.34 -1.65 15.84
CA LEU A 521 -5.67 -0.23 16.02
C LEU A 521 -5.42 0.25 17.45
N ALA A 522 -5.76 -0.56 18.46
CA ALA A 522 -5.48 -0.23 19.86
C ALA A 522 -3.97 -0.22 20.16
N ALA A 523 -3.21 -1.15 19.58
CA ALA A 523 -1.75 -1.16 19.68
C ALA A 523 -1.12 0.04 18.97
N TRP A 524 -1.62 0.41 17.78
CA TRP A 524 -1.20 1.59 17.03
C TRP A 524 -1.57 2.89 17.76
N GLN A 525 -2.75 2.98 18.36
CA GLN A 525 -3.16 4.12 19.17
C GLN A 525 -2.31 4.26 20.44
N ALA A 526 -1.95 3.15 21.08
CA ALA A 526 -1.05 3.14 22.23
C ALA A 526 0.35 3.61 21.81
N PHE A 527 0.89 3.08 20.71
CA PHE A 527 2.17 3.45 20.12
C PHE A 527 2.21 4.94 19.72
N TYR A 528 1.19 5.43 19.02
CA TYR A 528 1.08 6.83 18.62
C TYR A 528 0.90 7.78 19.81
N LYS A 529 0.18 7.35 20.83
CA LYS A 529 0.01 8.11 22.08
C LYS A 529 1.33 8.19 22.89
N GLU A 530 2.11 7.11 22.94
CA GLU A 530 3.45 7.13 23.52
C GLU A 530 4.39 8.03 22.72
N TYR A 531 4.29 8.03 21.40
CA TYR A 531 5.01 8.90 20.50
C TYR A 531 4.69 10.38 20.76
N GLN A 532 3.42 10.77 20.84
CA GLN A 532 3.03 12.15 21.16
C GLN A 532 3.54 12.57 22.53
N GLN A 533 3.49 11.69 23.52
CA GLN A 533 4.03 11.97 24.85
C GLN A 533 5.56 12.10 24.85
N ALA A 534 6.27 11.43 23.96
CA ALA A 534 7.72 11.56 23.80
C ALA A 534 8.13 12.87 23.12
N ILE A 535 7.31 13.38 22.17
CA ILE A 535 7.53 14.68 21.51
C ILE A 535 7.20 15.86 22.44
N GLU A 536 6.16 15.74 23.27
CA GLU A 536 5.69 16.81 24.16
C GLU A 536 6.56 17.02 25.42
N LYS A 537 7.51 16.13 25.70
CA LYS A 537 8.45 16.38 26.81
C LYS A 537 9.40 17.51 26.42
N PRO A 538 9.39 18.66 27.15
CA PRO A 538 10.28 19.76 26.83
C PRO A 538 11.73 19.29 26.93
N LYS A 539 12.53 19.54 25.89
CA LYS A 539 13.98 19.40 25.93
C LYS A 539 14.51 20.04 27.22
N PRO A 540 15.43 19.40 27.95
CA PRO A 540 16.12 20.07 29.04
C PRO A 540 16.76 21.34 28.48
N ALA A 541 16.53 22.46 29.16
CA ALA A 541 17.03 23.76 28.73
C ALA A 541 18.54 23.67 28.48
N GLU A 542 18.97 23.99 27.27
CA GLU A 542 20.38 24.12 26.89
C GLU A 542 21.07 25.04 27.89
N ALA A 543 22.04 24.53 28.61
CA ALA A 543 22.92 25.33 29.46
C ALA A 543 23.72 26.26 28.53
N LYS A 544 23.46 27.59 28.63
CA LYS A 544 24.24 28.61 27.94
C LYS A 544 25.74 28.41 28.24
N PRO A 545 26.63 28.34 27.22
CA PRO A 545 28.07 28.35 27.46
C PRO A 545 28.47 29.69 28.08
N ALA A 546 29.25 29.63 29.13
CA ALA A 546 29.87 30.80 29.74
C ALA A 546 30.79 31.47 28.74
N ALA A 547 30.70 32.80 28.61
CA ALA A 547 31.51 33.61 27.76
C ALA A 547 33.01 33.41 28.07
N ALA A 548 33.77 32.92 27.07
CA ALA A 548 35.23 33.00 27.06
C ALA A 548 35.63 34.09 26.05
N SER A 549 36.49 34.97 26.54
CA SER A 549 37.07 36.15 25.88
C SER A 549 38.00 35.79 24.73
N ASP A 550 37.94 36.65 23.72
CA ASP A 550 38.89 36.94 22.61
C ASP A 550 40.22 36.18 22.58
N THR A 551 40.50 35.54 21.47
CA THR A 551 41.72 35.87 20.64
C THR A 551 41.69 35.13 19.29
N THR A 552 41.88 35.95 18.24
CA THR A 552 42.52 35.73 16.92
C THR A 552 41.91 34.75 15.91
N ALA A 553 41.49 35.39 14.82
CA ALA A 553 41.02 34.88 13.54
C ALA A 553 42.03 33.97 12.82
N VAL A 554 41.54 32.87 12.28
CA VAL A 554 42.03 32.29 11.01
C VAL A 554 40.76 31.89 10.20
N ALA A 555 40.75 32.40 8.95
CA ALA A 555 39.67 32.19 8.02
C ALA A 555 39.66 30.77 7.46
N GLU A 556 38.53 30.08 7.59
CA GLU A 556 38.20 28.93 6.77
C GLU A 556 36.82 29.08 6.17
N THR A 557 36.71 28.72 4.92
CA THR A 557 35.61 28.86 3.97
C THR A 557 34.38 28.05 4.42
N PRO A 558 33.15 28.58 4.33
CA PRO A 558 31.98 27.83 4.70
C PRO A 558 31.50 26.93 3.56
N LEU A 559 31.29 25.66 3.88
CA LEU A 559 30.47 24.73 3.12
C LEU A 559 29.02 25.21 3.10
N SER A 560 28.52 25.51 1.90
CA SER A 560 27.14 25.92 1.67
C SER A 560 26.20 24.74 1.81
N ILE A 561 25.44 24.74 2.89
CA ILE A 561 24.27 23.89 3.05
C ILE A 561 23.12 24.54 2.28
N TYR A 562 22.63 23.87 1.23
CA TYR A 562 21.41 24.26 0.52
C TYR A 562 20.19 23.93 1.41
N ILE A 563 19.73 24.91 2.17
CA ILE A 563 18.38 24.87 2.76
C ILE A 563 17.41 25.41 1.70
N ARG A 564 16.56 24.58 1.14
CA ARG A 564 15.38 25.06 0.41
C ARG A 564 14.44 25.73 1.42
N ARG A 565 14.30 27.04 1.30
CA ARG A 565 13.26 27.81 2.01
C ARG A 565 11.89 27.38 1.47
N PRO A 566 10.89 27.15 2.33
CA PRO A 566 9.50 27.15 1.90
C PRO A 566 9.12 28.58 1.49
N LEU A 567 8.36 28.71 0.42
CA LEU A 567 7.71 29.96 0.03
C LEU A 567 6.73 30.37 1.15
N GLU A 568 6.90 31.58 1.64
CA GLU A 568 5.94 32.24 2.53
C GLU A 568 4.60 32.38 1.80
N SER A 569 3.57 31.70 2.31
CA SER A 569 2.18 32.04 2.08
C SER A 569 1.47 32.16 3.43
N ASP A 570 0.67 33.18 3.53
CA ASP A 570 -0.02 33.73 4.67
C ASP A 570 -0.62 32.72 5.66
N SER A 571 -0.53 33.12 6.92
CA SER A 571 -1.08 32.51 8.11
C SER A 571 -2.56 32.16 8.01
N SER A 572 -2.88 30.85 7.93
CA SER A 572 -4.05 30.25 8.57
C SER A 572 -3.75 28.78 8.81
N SER A 573 -3.63 28.42 10.11
CA SER A 573 -3.59 27.09 10.74
C SER A 573 -3.52 25.88 9.81
N VAL A 574 -2.30 25.51 9.41
CA VAL A 574 -2.02 24.18 8.83
C VAL A 574 -1.79 23.23 10.01
N GLN A 575 -2.73 22.33 10.23
CA GLN A 575 -2.50 21.17 11.10
C GLN A 575 -1.31 20.38 10.56
N SER A 576 -0.43 19.92 11.45
CA SER A 576 0.73 19.10 11.06
C SER A 576 0.27 17.77 10.46
N PRO A 577 1.07 17.12 9.59
CA PRO A 577 0.76 15.79 9.09
C PRO A 577 0.46 14.74 10.17
N ALA A 578 1.02 14.93 11.38
CA ALA A 578 0.75 14.10 12.55
C ALA A 578 -0.69 14.24 13.08
N ASP A 579 -1.25 15.46 13.07
CA ASP A 579 -2.63 15.70 13.50
C ASP A 579 -3.64 15.10 12.49
N SER A 580 -3.28 15.10 11.21
CA SER A 580 -4.06 14.47 10.15
C SER A 580 -4.12 12.94 10.32
N LEU A 581 -3.00 12.29 10.65
CA LEU A 581 -2.93 10.86 10.94
C LEU A 581 -3.83 10.46 12.11
N GLN A 582 -3.88 11.27 13.16
CA GLN A 582 -4.69 10.99 14.34
C GLN A 582 -6.19 11.03 14.02
N SER A 583 -6.62 11.95 13.16
CA SER A 583 -8.01 12.01 12.69
C SER A 583 -8.34 10.82 11.78
N TYR A 584 -7.41 10.34 10.95
CA TYR A 584 -7.61 9.18 10.08
C TYR A 584 -7.63 7.85 10.84
N ILE A 585 -6.78 7.67 11.85
CA ILE A 585 -6.74 6.44 12.66
C ILE A 585 -8.07 6.21 13.41
N HIS A 586 -8.78 7.27 13.80
CA HIS A 586 -10.10 7.17 14.42
C HIS A 586 -11.24 6.88 13.45
N LEU A 587 -11.02 6.91 12.14
CA LEU A 587 -12.07 7.04 11.13
C LEU A 587 -12.13 5.89 10.12
N LEU A 588 -11.26 4.87 10.25
CA LEU A 588 -11.18 3.78 9.28
C LEU A 588 -11.95 2.53 9.76
N PRO A 589 -12.99 2.13 9.06
CA PRO A 589 -13.69 0.88 9.29
C PRO A 589 -13.08 -0.26 8.45
N LEU A 590 -13.01 -1.43 9.03
CA LEU A 590 -12.59 -2.68 8.40
C LEU A 590 -13.81 -3.51 7.99
N TYR A 591 -13.93 -3.86 6.72
CA TYR A 591 -14.95 -4.77 6.23
C TYR A 591 -14.66 -6.22 6.65
N SER A 592 -15.64 -6.92 7.23
CA SER A 592 -15.58 -8.36 7.34
C SER A 592 -16.11 -8.99 6.03
N TRP A 593 -15.35 -9.94 5.51
CA TRP A 593 -15.57 -10.62 4.24
C TRP A 593 -16.90 -11.37 4.13
N ASP A 594 -17.50 -11.76 5.25
CA ASP A 594 -18.67 -12.66 5.28
C ASP A 594 -20.00 -12.00 4.83
N SER A 595 -20.08 -10.67 4.82
CA SER A 595 -21.31 -9.97 4.44
C SER A 595 -21.48 -9.74 2.94
N TYR A 596 -20.41 -9.84 2.13
CA TYR A 596 -20.46 -9.56 0.69
C TYR A 596 -20.73 -10.82 -0.16
N ILE A 597 -20.34 -12.01 0.32
CA ILE A 597 -20.61 -13.27 -0.39
C ILE A 597 -22.12 -13.58 -0.41
N ASP A 598 -22.86 -13.13 0.60
CA ASP A 598 -24.30 -13.38 0.73
C ASP A 598 -25.19 -12.49 -0.16
N HIS A 599 -24.68 -11.33 -0.64
CA HIS A 599 -25.46 -10.46 -1.52
C HIS A 599 -25.42 -10.90 -2.99
N ASP A 600 -24.31 -11.43 -3.49
CA ASP A 600 -24.24 -11.98 -4.85
C ASP A 600 -25.03 -13.29 -4.99
N ASN A 601 -25.12 -14.10 -3.93
CA ASN A 601 -25.94 -15.31 -3.93
C ASN A 601 -27.45 -15.04 -3.74
N ARG A 602 -27.87 -13.91 -3.15
CA ARG A 602 -29.29 -13.56 -3.01
C ARG A 602 -29.89 -12.92 -4.25
N ALA A 603 -29.09 -12.23 -5.06
CA ALA A 603 -29.56 -11.69 -6.34
C ALA A 603 -29.79 -12.78 -7.39
N ALA A 604 -29.11 -13.93 -7.29
CA ALA A 604 -29.30 -15.06 -8.20
C ALA A 604 -30.46 -16.00 -7.83
N SER A 605 -31.07 -15.86 -6.64
CA SER A 605 -32.09 -16.79 -6.14
C SER A 605 -33.53 -16.26 -6.16
N THR A 606 -33.82 -15.07 -6.65
CA THR A 606 -35.16 -14.47 -6.62
C THR A 606 -35.76 -14.14 -7.97
N THR A 607 -35.68 -15.02 -8.96
CA THR A 607 -36.67 -15.02 -10.07
C THR A 607 -36.67 -16.36 -10.79
N SER A 608 -37.48 -17.29 -10.28
CA SER A 608 -38.09 -18.34 -11.12
C SER A 608 -39.58 -18.31 -10.94
N PRO A 609 -40.38 -18.07 -11.97
CA PRO A 609 -41.83 -18.16 -11.86
C PRO A 609 -42.24 -19.65 -11.87
N SER A 610 -42.96 -20.05 -10.83
CA SER A 610 -43.64 -21.33 -10.73
C SER A 610 -44.70 -21.46 -11.82
N ILE A 611 -44.54 -22.39 -12.74
CA ILE A 611 -45.63 -22.90 -13.58
C ILE A 611 -46.19 -24.14 -12.88
N GLY A 612 -47.44 -24.04 -12.49
CA GLY A 612 -48.19 -25.08 -11.85
C GLY A 612 -48.48 -26.25 -12.79
N THR A 613 -48.31 -27.45 -12.28
CA THR A 613 -48.86 -28.69 -12.88
C THR A 613 -49.98 -29.23 -12.05
N PRO A 614 -51.08 -29.77 -12.64
CA PRO A 614 -52.20 -30.32 -11.89
C PRO A 614 -51.93 -31.76 -11.47
N ARG A 615 -52.45 -32.06 -10.28
CA ARG A 615 -52.54 -33.40 -9.67
C ARG A 615 -53.22 -34.40 -10.60
N ARG A 616 -52.72 -35.62 -10.68
CA ARG A 616 -53.56 -36.84 -10.62
C ARG A 616 -52.80 -38.02 -9.99
N SER A 617 -53.61 -38.73 -9.29
CA SER A 617 -53.46 -39.78 -8.32
C SER A 617 -53.07 -41.17 -8.88
N SER A 618 -52.51 -41.97 -7.96
CA SER A 618 -52.74 -43.39 -7.65
C SER A 618 -51.83 -44.45 -8.30
N SER A 619 -51.24 -45.17 -7.42
CA SER A 619 -51.22 -46.60 -7.10
C SER A 619 -50.14 -47.50 -7.72
N SER A 620 -49.38 -48.05 -6.77
CA SER A 620 -49.14 -49.47 -6.46
C SER A 620 -48.24 -50.32 -7.40
N ASP A 621 -47.31 -50.92 -6.70
CA ASP A 621 -46.86 -52.33 -6.76
C ASP A 621 -45.70 -52.74 -7.67
N ALA A 622 -44.64 -53.05 -7.00
CA ALA A 622 -44.01 -54.38 -6.83
C ALA A 622 -43.12 -54.96 -7.94
N SER A 623 -41.94 -55.26 -7.49
CA SER A 623 -41.18 -56.51 -7.68
C SER A 623 -40.23 -56.72 -8.89
N SER A 624 -39.01 -56.94 -8.47
CA SER A 624 -38.14 -58.08 -8.69
C SER A 624 -37.24 -58.17 -9.96
N ARG A 625 -35.95 -58.30 -9.61
CA ARG A 625 -34.94 -59.26 -10.16
C ARG A 625 -34.64 -59.20 -11.66
N SER A 626 -33.44 -59.24 -12.14
CA SER A 626 -32.25 -60.04 -11.92
C SER A 626 -31.23 -59.73 -13.04
N ASP A 627 -29.99 -59.70 -12.69
CA ASP A 627 -28.79 -60.38 -13.18
C ASP A 627 -28.32 -60.32 -14.66
N GLU A 628 -27.04 -60.30 -14.70
CA GLU A 628 -26.02 -60.87 -15.64
C GLU A 628 -25.46 -59.92 -16.70
N SER A 629 -24.25 -59.56 -16.54
CA SER A 629 -22.93 -60.16 -16.78
C SER A 629 -22.30 -59.83 -18.14
N SER A 630 -21.11 -59.40 -18.03
CA SER A 630 -19.90 -59.80 -18.74
C SER A 630 -19.47 -59.06 -20.02
N LYS A 631 -18.30 -58.57 -19.94
CA LYS A 631 -17.04 -58.84 -20.69
C LYS A 631 -16.33 -57.66 -21.35
N LEU A 632 -15.18 -57.37 -20.75
CA LEU A 632 -13.97 -56.83 -21.44
C LEU A 632 -13.48 -57.79 -22.52
N PRO A 633 -12.70 -57.34 -23.52
CA PRO A 633 -11.26 -57.53 -23.41
C PRO A 633 -10.36 -56.41 -24.03
N LYS A 634 -9.27 -56.05 -23.29
CA LYS A 634 -7.84 -56.29 -23.58
C LYS A 634 -7.17 -55.64 -24.78
N THR A 635 -6.14 -54.89 -24.42
CA THR A 635 -4.93 -54.38 -25.11
C THR A 635 -4.20 -55.43 -25.96
N PRO A 636 -3.30 -55.01 -26.92
CA PRO A 636 -1.86 -55.11 -26.69
C PRO A 636 -1.04 -53.93 -27.23
N THR A 637 -0.03 -53.42 -26.52
CA THR A 637 1.41 -53.73 -26.34
C THR A 637 2.32 -53.53 -27.53
N GLN A 638 3.26 -52.59 -27.38
CA GLN A 638 4.67 -52.46 -27.78
C GLN A 638 5.10 -52.33 -29.25
N GLN A 639 5.93 -51.31 -29.53
CA GLN A 639 7.39 -51.49 -29.73
C GLN A 639 8.14 -50.16 -29.86
N GLU A 640 9.27 -50.08 -29.16
CA GLU A 640 10.39 -49.14 -29.24
C GLU A 640 11.04 -49.11 -30.64
N VAL A 641 11.67 -47.98 -31.00
CA VAL A 641 13.05 -47.92 -31.47
C VAL A 641 13.66 -46.53 -31.27
N ALA A 642 14.77 -46.50 -30.59
CA ALA A 642 15.71 -45.40 -30.38
C ALA A 642 16.49 -45.01 -31.63
N THR A 643 16.95 -43.76 -31.71
CA THR A 643 18.35 -43.37 -31.96
C THR A 643 18.55 -41.86 -31.97
N THR A 644 19.44 -41.41 -31.11
CA THR A 644 20.23 -40.14 -31.09
C THR A 644 21.45 -40.30 -32.03
N PRO A 645 22.41 -39.34 -32.20
CA PRO A 645 22.41 -37.85 -32.18
C PRO A 645 23.18 -37.25 -33.39
N THR A 646 23.22 -35.94 -33.53
CA THR A 646 24.46 -35.19 -33.90
C THR A 646 24.26 -33.66 -33.93
N LYS A 647 25.07 -32.97 -33.17
CA LYS A 647 25.58 -31.60 -33.41
C LYS A 647 26.79 -31.72 -34.38
N PRO A 648 27.41 -30.66 -34.98
CA PRO A 648 27.53 -29.25 -34.58
C PRO A 648 27.69 -28.22 -35.74
N THR A 649 28.01 -26.98 -35.34
CA THR A 649 28.91 -25.92 -35.90
C THR A 649 28.29 -24.71 -36.63
N THR A 650 28.41 -23.61 -35.96
CA THR A 650 29.16 -22.33 -36.17
C THR A 650 28.87 -21.43 -37.36
N SER A 651 28.75 -20.17 -36.99
CA SER A 651 29.31 -18.91 -37.50
C SER A 651 28.50 -18.12 -38.54
N LYS A 652 27.99 -17.02 -38.19
CA LYS A 652 28.53 -15.65 -38.25
C LYS A 652 27.64 -14.70 -37.49
#